data_1fde469b93b2ad8181e61e4bc1964a20
#
_entry.id   1fde469b93b2ad8181e61e4bc1964a20
#
_cell.length_a   1.000
_cell.length_b   1.000
_cell.length_c   1.000
_cell.angle_alpha   90.00
_cell.angle_beta   90.00
_cell.angle_gamma   90.00
#
_symmetry.space_group_name_H-M   'P 1'
#
loop_
_entity.id
_entity.type
_entity.pdbx_description
1 polymer ?
#
loop_
_entity_poly.entity_id
_entity_poly.type
_entity_poly.pdbx_seq_one_letter_code
_entity_poly.pdbx_strand_id
1 'polypeptide(L)'
;MDLSPAFLLEFANRIGAAAQNVMEVARFGGLETDEVPSPFEVTYEHRTYRLRRYFPDLVPTTKRQRLARPPVVLVPPMMLSADVYDVAPAISAVAHLAAAGIDPWVVDFGAPENEEGGLERTLTDHVLAVSDAVDRVREQTGRDVHLGGYSQGGMFCYQAAAYRRSVGLTSVVTFGSPADTSGMVPFGIPEDVAGRVLGLVADNLQLWGLPSWASSLGFKLMDPLKSLRSRIDFVTQLHDRDALLPRERQRRFLMGDGWVAWPAPALADFMRQFVAHNRMLQGGFVIEGRTVTLADISVPVLTFVGEVDEIAPTAAVRAVHKAAPRTDIYETSMRAGHFGLVVGNTAATVTWPTVAAWALWRDGIGEQPVNVARVGDVAESEADIVGSSERAAFNLNLAAGVGLNMARSVVGTLVDTGKTVQSLTGQAMAQLPRLARLEQVGHDTRISLGTLLDEQASSHANDPFFLFEGRSHTYGDAKVRIDNVVRGLISVGVRQGEHVGVLMGTRPSGLAAVAALSRLGAIAVMLRPGPDIAREVRLGEVDRIVADPENGALAAAATSVPVFVLGGGGDERDLGPTVTDMERIDPDAVRIPAWYLANPGRAEDLAFILFTGGGDKIRINHITNRRWALSAFGTASAVALSSRDTV
;
A
#
# COMPACT_ATOMS: atom_id res chain seq x y z
N MET A 1 -27.09 31.11 -17.90
CA MET A 1 -25.69 30.93 -17.48
C MET A 1 -25.01 32.26 -17.70
N ASP A 2 -24.49 32.83 -16.62
CA ASP A 2 -23.77 34.11 -16.69
C ASP A 2 -22.38 33.86 -17.30
N LEU A 3 -22.20 34.27 -18.56
CA LEU A 3 -20.94 34.16 -19.33
C LEU A 3 -20.10 35.43 -19.17
N SER A 4 -20.10 36.05 -17.98
CA SER A 4 -19.28 37.23 -17.72
C SER A 4 -17.80 36.94 -17.88
N PRO A 5 -16.95 37.90 -18.30
CA PRO A 5 -15.51 37.70 -18.38
C PRO A 5 -14.88 37.27 -17.05
N ALA A 6 -15.45 37.70 -15.93
CA ALA A 6 -15.03 37.29 -14.60
C ALA A 6 -15.28 35.81 -14.32
N PHE A 7 -16.45 35.29 -14.72
CA PHE A 7 -16.78 33.86 -14.62
C PHE A 7 -15.86 32.99 -15.50
N LEU A 8 -15.58 33.43 -16.72
CA LEU A 8 -14.67 32.69 -17.62
C LEU A 8 -13.23 32.65 -17.08
N LEU A 9 -12.76 33.76 -16.49
CA LEU A 9 -11.44 33.83 -15.87
C LEU A 9 -11.35 32.91 -14.61
N GLU A 10 -12.37 32.95 -13.76
CA GLU A 10 -12.45 32.08 -12.58
C GLU A 10 -12.50 30.60 -12.98
N PHE A 11 -13.28 30.26 -13.99
CA PHE A 11 -13.39 28.90 -14.53
C PHE A 11 -12.04 28.43 -15.12
N ALA A 12 -11.34 29.28 -15.88
CA ALA A 12 -10.02 28.99 -16.43
C ALA A 12 -8.98 28.80 -15.29
N ASN A 13 -9.02 29.62 -14.25
CA ASN A 13 -8.13 29.49 -13.09
C ASN A 13 -8.39 28.17 -12.32
N ARG A 14 -9.64 27.77 -12.14
CA ARG A 14 -10.00 26.49 -11.53
C ARG A 14 -9.49 25.29 -12.33
N ILE A 15 -9.62 25.33 -13.65
CA ILE A 15 -9.08 24.28 -14.53
C ILE A 15 -7.55 24.25 -14.44
N GLY A 16 -6.89 25.39 -14.46
CA GLY A 16 -5.44 25.49 -14.33
C GLY A 16 -4.93 24.92 -13.00
N ALA A 17 -5.57 25.29 -11.90
CA ALA A 17 -5.26 24.77 -10.56
C ALA A 17 -5.49 23.25 -10.45
N ALA A 18 -6.62 22.77 -10.98
CA ALA A 18 -6.91 21.34 -11.01
C ALA A 18 -5.86 20.56 -11.83
N ALA A 19 -5.49 21.06 -13.01
CA ALA A 19 -4.47 20.43 -13.86
C ALA A 19 -3.11 20.38 -13.17
N GLN A 20 -2.71 21.46 -12.47
CA GLN A 20 -1.46 21.51 -11.72
C GLN A 20 -1.46 20.49 -10.55
N ASN A 21 -2.55 20.44 -9.78
CA ASN A 21 -2.68 19.49 -8.67
C ASN A 21 -2.75 18.03 -9.18
N VAL A 22 -3.41 17.76 -10.32
CA VAL A 22 -3.39 16.44 -10.97
C VAL A 22 -1.98 16.03 -11.37
N MET A 23 -1.20 16.93 -11.96
CA MET A 23 0.18 16.63 -12.34
C MET A 23 1.06 16.34 -11.12
N GLU A 24 0.87 17.09 -10.03
CA GLU A 24 1.59 16.87 -8.76
C GLU A 24 1.23 15.50 -8.17
N VAL A 25 -0.06 15.18 -8.09
CA VAL A 25 -0.54 13.86 -7.62
C VAL A 25 -0.03 12.72 -8.50
N ALA A 26 -0.04 12.90 -9.83
CA ALA A 26 0.47 11.89 -10.76
C ALA A 26 1.99 11.70 -10.65
N ARG A 27 2.72 12.79 -10.37
CA ARG A 27 4.19 12.77 -10.29
C ARG A 27 4.72 12.31 -8.94
N PHE A 28 4.06 12.68 -7.84
CA PHE A 28 4.54 12.45 -6.46
C PHE A 28 3.64 11.51 -5.65
N GLY A 29 2.58 10.97 -6.25
CA GLY A 29 1.59 10.13 -5.56
C GLY A 29 0.64 10.91 -4.64
N GLY A 30 0.79 12.24 -4.55
CA GLY A 30 -0.01 13.12 -3.72
C GLY A 30 0.45 14.57 -3.81
N LEU A 31 -0.24 15.47 -3.10
CA LEU A 31 0.15 16.87 -2.97
C LEU A 31 1.30 16.99 -1.96
N GLU A 32 2.28 17.84 -2.22
CA GLU A 32 3.32 18.17 -1.25
C GLU A 32 2.74 19.00 -0.10
N THR A 33 3.07 18.61 1.12
CA THR A 33 2.68 19.31 2.35
C THR A 33 3.93 19.73 3.10
N ASP A 34 3.92 20.92 3.69
CA ASP A 34 5.01 21.44 4.56
C ASP A 34 4.95 20.83 5.97
N GLU A 35 4.04 19.92 6.24
CA GLU A 35 3.85 19.31 7.55
C GLU A 35 5.03 18.40 7.91
N VAL A 36 5.58 18.58 9.10
CA VAL A 36 6.68 17.80 9.65
C VAL A 36 6.12 16.75 10.63
N PRO A 37 6.59 15.49 10.60
CA PRO A 37 6.26 14.50 11.62
C PRO A 37 6.66 14.96 13.02
N SER A 38 5.98 14.43 14.05
CA SER A 38 6.34 14.67 15.45
C SER A 38 7.77 14.20 15.73
N PRO A 39 8.56 14.96 16.53
CA PRO A 39 9.93 14.55 16.85
C PRO A 39 9.93 13.31 17.75
N PHE A 40 10.79 12.36 17.43
CA PHE A 40 11.01 11.17 18.25
C PHE A 40 12.49 10.77 18.26
N GLU A 41 12.86 10.01 19.27
CA GLU A 41 14.12 9.27 19.34
C GLU A 41 13.85 7.75 19.35
N VAL A 42 14.73 6.98 18.73
CA VAL A 42 14.74 5.52 18.86
C VAL A 42 15.59 5.19 20.08
N THR A 43 14.92 4.81 21.16
CA THR A 43 15.58 4.54 22.46
C THR A 43 16.07 3.11 22.60
N TYR A 44 15.53 2.21 21.79
CA TYR A 44 15.91 0.79 21.76
C TYR A 44 15.65 0.23 20.36
N GLU A 45 16.55 -0.62 19.90
CA GLU A 45 16.45 -1.32 18.63
C GLU A 45 16.71 -2.82 18.84
N HIS A 46 15.80 -3.63 18.32
CA HIS A 46 15.85 -5.07 18.29
C HIS A 46 15.50 -5.56 16.88
N ARG A 47 15.90 -6.76 16.55
CA ARG A 47 15.63 -7.42 15.26
C ARG A 47 14.16 -7.38 14.83
N THR A 48 13.22 -7.38 15.78
CA THR A 48 11.77 -7.42 15.51
C THR A 48 11.08 -6.08 15.64
N TYR A 49 11.67 -5.11 16.31
CA TYR A 49 11.07 -3.81 16.53
C TYR A 49 12.07 -2.75 16.92
N ARG A 50 11.68 -1.48 16.74
CA ARG A 50 12.30 -0.28 17.32
C ARG A 50 11.33 0.33 18.32
N LEU A 51 11.84 0.93 19.37
CA LEU A 51 11.04 1.63 20.36
C LEU A 51 11.24 3.12 20.17
N ARG A 52 10.19 3.80 19.68
CA ARG A 52 10.19 5.25 19.47
C ARG A 52 9.62 5.95 20.69
N ARG A 53 10.37 6.93 21.25
CA ARG A 53 9.87 7.86 22.26
C ARG A 53 9.61 9.19 21.60
N TYR A 54 8.39 9.68 21.70
CA TYR A 54 8.02 10.94 21.08
C TYR A 54 8.16 12.11 22.04
N PHE A 55 8.55 13.29 21.51
CA PHE A 55 8.79 14.53 22.29
C PHE A 55 9.74 14.33 23.47
N PRO A 56 10.93 13.77 23.28
CA PRO A 56 11.86 13.50 24.37
C PRO A 56 12.31 14.77 25.11
N ASP A 57 12.42 15.89 24.38
CA ASP A 57 12.86 17.20 24.90
C ASP A 57 11.75 18.02 25.55
N LEU A 58 10.52 17.49 25.62
CA LEU A 58 9.41 18.21 26.22
C LEU A 58 9.63 18.38 27.73
N VAL A 59 10.18 19.52 28.12
CA VAL A 59 10.45 19.83 29.52
C VAL A 59 9.14 20.13 30.23
N PRO A 60 8.77 19.37 31.29
CA PRO A 60 7.59 19.69 32.09
C PRO A 60 7.69 21.04 32.72
N THR A 61 6.76 21.94 32.43
CA THR A 61 6.76 23.34 32.92
C THR A 61 6.36 23.45 34.39
N THR A 62 5.67 22.45 34.95
CA THR A 62 5.23 22.46 36.34
C THR A 62 5.69 21.20 37.10
N LYS A 63 5.81 21.35 38.46
CA LYS A 63 6.18 20.24 39.35
C LYS A 63 5.15 19.08 39.23
N ARG A 64 3.86 19.39 39.02
CA ARG A 64 2.78 18.42 38.78
C ARG A 64 2.97 17.64 37.51
N GLN A 65 3.40 18.28 36.42
CA GLN A 65 3.72 17.63 35.15
C GLN A 65 4.96 16.75 35.24
N ARG A 66 5.96 17.10 36.07
CA ARG A 66 7.16 16.26 36.30
C ARG A 66 6.83 14.96 37.03
N LEU A 67 5.86 15.00 37.96
CA LEU A 67 5.41 13.83 38.73
C LEU A 67 4.38 12.97 37.97
N ALA A 68 3.85 13.46 36.88
CA ALA A 68 2.62 12.99 36.25
C ALA A 68 2.73 12.83 34.72
N ARG A 69 3.82 12.24 34.24
CA ARG A 69 3.90 11.81 32.83
C ARG A 69 3.79 10.27 32.76
N PRO A 70 2.57 9.71 32.82
CA PRO A 70 2.40 8.27 32.68
C PRO A 70 2.87 7.84 31.31
N PRO A 71 3.69 6.77 31.22
CA PRO A 71 4.11 6.24 29.94
C PRO A 71 2.95 5.47 29.27
N VAL A 72 2.61 5.84 28.04
CA VAL A 72 1.66 5.14 27.20
C VAL A 72 2.43 4.54 26.02
N VAL A 73 2.43 3.21 25.91
CA VAL A 73 3.04 2.48 24.79
C VAL A 73 1.96 2.10 23.80
N LEU A 74 2.09 2.57 22.56
CA LEU A 74 1.14 2.32 21.48
C LEU A 74 1.69 1.25 20.53
N VAL A 75 0.84 0.28 20.19
CA VAL A 75 1.18 -0.88 19.36
C VAL A 75 0.33 -0.88 18.08
N PRO A 76 0.94 -0.75 16.89
CA PRO A 76 0.23 -0.81 15.61
C PRO A 76 -0.10 -2.26 15.23
N PRO A 77 -1.05 -2.46 14.28
CA PRO A 77 -1.22 -3.74 13.61
C PRO A 77 0.03 -4.09 12.77
N MET A 78 0.31 -5.37 12.54
CA MET A 78 1.46 -5.82 11.74
C MET A 78 1.49 -5.24 10.31
N MET A 79 0.33 -5.01 9.71
CA MET A 79 0.18 -4.56 8.33
C MET A 79 0.24 -3.03 8.15
N LEU A 80 0.38 -2.27 9.25
CA LEU A 80 0.48 -0.82 9.22
C LEU A 80 1.79 -0.35 9.84
N SER A 81 2.35 0.72 9.30
CA SER A 81 3.50 1.39 9.90
C SER A 81 3.13 2.00 11.25
N ALA A 82 4.13 2.19 12.11
CA ALA A 82 3.99 2.88 13.39
C ALA A 82 3.44 4.32 13.25
N ASP A 83 3.57 4.90 12.05
CA ASP A 83 3.09 6.25 11.72
C ASP A 83 1.55 6.36 11.73
N VAL A 84 0.82 5.27 11.93
CA VAL A 84 -0.63 5.30 12.20
C VAL A 84 -0.98 6.16 13.41
N TYR A 85 -0.04 6.34 14.33
CA TYR A 85 -0.19 7.21 15.50
C TYR A 85 0.36 8.62 15.30
N ASP A 86 0.94 8.92 14.11
CA ASP A 86 1.48 10.25 13.77
C ASP A 86 1.27 10.59 12.28
N VAL A 87 0.07 10.42 11.78
CA VAL A 87 -0.26 10.60 10.36
C VAL A 87 -0.10 12.05 9.90
N ALA A 88 -0.59 13.00 10.68
CA ALA A 88 -0.47 14.43 10.41
C ALA A 88 -0.55 15.22 11.73
N PRO A 89 0.08 16.40 11.84
CA PRO A 89 0.16 17.15 13.11
C PRO A 89 -1.19 17.39 13.79
N ALA A 90 -2.22 17.76 13.03
CA ALA A 90 -3.56 18.07 13.56
C ALA A 90 -4.31 16.83 14.11
N ILE A 91 -3.92 15.65 13.69
CA ILE A 91 -4.57 14.38 14.06
C ILE A 91 -3.58 13.38 14.65
N SER A 92 -2.41 13.84 15.05
CA SER A 92 -1.35 13.01 15.66
C SER A 92 -1.75 12.56 17.06
N ALA A 93 -1.85 11.26 17.27
CA ALA A 93 -2.08 10.65 18.57
C ALA A 93 -1.00 11.04 19.58
N VAL A 94 0.26 10.90 19.16
CA VAL A 94 1.43 11.16 20.03
C VAL A 94 1.53 12.62 20.39
N ALA A 95 1.17 13.55 19.49
CA ALA A 95 1.16 14.99 19.79
C ALA A 95 0.04 15.35 20.78
N HIS A 96 -1.17 14.80 20.60
CA HIS A 96 -2.28 14.99 21.54
C HIS A 96 -1.96 14.46 22.93
N LEU A 97 -1.37 13.26 23.02
CA LEU A 97 -0.96 12.65 24.29
C LEU A 97 0.12 13.48 24.97
N ALA A 98 1.16 13.90 24.24
CA ALA A 98 2.24 14.74 24.78
C ALA A 98 1.72 16.09 25.27
N ALA A 99 0.84 16.75 24.51
CA ALA A 99 0.19 17.99 24.90
C ALA A 99 -0.65 17.86 26.19
N ALA A 100 -1.25 16.69 26.41
CA ALA A 100 -2.01 16.37 27.61
C ALA A 100 -1.13 15.95 28.82
N GLY A 101 0.20 15.91 28.66
CA GLY A 101 1.13 15.57 29.75
C GLY A 101 1.43 14.08 29.90
N ILE A 102 1.19 13.31 28.86
CA ILE A 102 1.53 11.88 28.75
C ILE A 102 2.95 11.75 28.15
N ASP A 103 3.66 10.67 28.44
CA ASP A 103 4.91 10.26 27.80
C ASP A 103 4.60 9.21 26.72
N PRO A 104 4.47 9.59 25.43
CA PRO A 104 4.03 8.66 24.38
C PRO A 104 5.19 7.90 23.77
N TRP A 105 5.02 6.59 23.72
CA TRP A 105 5.93 5.64 23.12
C TRP A 105 5.22 4.83 22.04
N VAL A 106 5.93 4.43 21.01
CA VAL A 106 5.35 3.60 19.93
C VAL A 106 6.28 2.45 19.62
N VAL A 107 5.72 1.25 19.57
CA VAL A 107 6.39 0.06 19.04
C VAL A 107 6.38 0.16 17.52
N ASP A 108 7.55 0.22 16.91
CA ASP A 108 7.71 0.25 15.47
C ASP A 108 8.24 -1.10 14.99
N PHE A 109 7.35 -1.90 14.38
CA PHE A 109 7.74 -3.19 13.81
C PHE A 109 8.51 -3.04 12.47
N GLY A 110 8.64 -1.83 11.96
CA GLY A 110 9.28 -1.55 10.67
C GLY A 110 8.46 -2.01 9.48
N ALA A 111 9.12 -2.14 8.34
CA ALA A 111 8.58 -2.70 7.12
C ALA A 111 9.24 -4.06 6.87
N PRO A 112 8.58 -5.17 7.20
CA PRO A 112 9.18 -6.52 7.15
C PRO A 112 9.84 -6.86 5.82
N GLU A 113 9.29 -6.35 4.72
CA GLU A 113 9.82 -6.54 3.37
C GLU A 113 11.18 -5.88 3.14
N ASN A 114 11.56 -4.92 3.99
CA ASN A 114 12.81 -4.16 3.88
C ASN A 114 13.85 -4.53 4.95
N GLU A 115 13.52 -5.50 5.82
CA GLU A 115 14.36 -5.86 6.96
C GLU A 115 14.81 -7.32 6.86
N GLU A 116 16.05 -7.59 7.27
CA GLU A 116 16.60 -8.96 7.29
C GLU A 116 15.78 -9.85 8.22
N GLY A 117 15.28 -10.99 7.69
CA GLY A 117 14.41 -11.91 8.44
C GLY A 117 13.03 -11.33 8.80
N GLY A 118 12.66 -10.16 8.26
CA GLY A 118 11.40 -9.52 8.57
C GLY A 118 10.19 -10.33 8.15
N LEU A 119 10.22 -10.93 6.96
CA LEU A 119 9.14 -11.76 6.44
C LEU A 119 9.02 -13.15 7.13
N GLU A 120 10.00 -13.54 7.92
CA GLU A 120 10.01 -14.79 8.68
C GLU A 120 9.43 -14.64 10.10
N ARG A 121 9.11 -13.42 10.52
CA ARG A 121 8.57 -13.11 11.84
C ARG A 121 7.26 -13.84 12.09
N THR A 122 7.15 -14.44 13.25
CA THR A 122 5.93 -15.15 13.72
C THR A 122 5.01 -14.22 14.51
N LEU A 123 3.79 -14.68 14.79
CA LEU A 123 2.88 -13.98 15.70
C LEU A 123 3.49 -13.85 17.10
N THR A 124 4.16 -14.92 17.58
CA THR A 124 4.85 -14.94 18.87
C THR A 124 5.94 -13.86 18.94
N ASP A 125 6.74 -13.68 17.89
CA ASP A 125 7.78 -12.63 17.85
C ASP A 125 7.19 -11.23 18.09
N HIS A 126 6.02 -10.93 17.53
CA HIS A 126 5.35 -9.64 17.73
C HIS A 126 4.83 -9.47 19.16
N VAL A 127 4.25 -10.51 19.75
CA VAL A 127 3.76 -10.46 21.15
C VAL A 127 4.92 -10.32 22.13
N LEU A 128 6.02 -11.02 21.91
CA LEU A 128 7.24 -10.90 22.73
C LEU A 128 7.90 -9.54 22.57
N ALA A 129 7.91 -8.97 21.37
CA ALA A 129 8.37 -7.61 21.13
C ALA A 129 7.58 -6.58 21.95
N VAL A 130 6.24 -6.72 22.00
CA VAL A 130 5.39 -5.86 22.85
C VAL A 130 5.72 -6.07 24.34
N SER A 131 5.92 -7.31 24.76
CA SER A 131 6.32 -7.61 26.14
C SER A 131 7.67 -7.01 26.51
N ASP A 132 8.69 -7.13 25.64
CA ASP A 132 10.02 -6.52 25.85
C ASP A 132 9.93 -4.98 25.85
N ALA A 133 9.14 -4.40 24.94
CA ALA A 133 8.93 -2.94 24.91
C ALA A 133 8.39 -2.39 26.25
N VAL A 134 7.47 -3.11 26.88
CA VAL A 134 6.99 -2.74 28.24
C VAL A 134 8.15 -2.71 29.23
N ASP A 135 9.04 -3.72 29.22
CA ASP A 135 10.17 -3.77 30.14
C ASP A 135 11.17 -2.64 29.85
N ARG A 136 11.44 -2.33 28.57
CA ARG A 136 12.34 -1.22 28.21
C ARG A 136 11.81 0.15 28.66
N VAL A 137 10.51 0.38 28.47
CA VAL A 137 9.90 1.63 28.95
C VAL A 137 9.95 1.72 30.48
N ARG A 138 9.69 0.62 31.18
CA ARG A 138 9.80 0.58 32.65
C ARG A 138 11.23 0.84 33.14
N GLU A 139 12.23 0.27 32.49
CA GLU A 139 13.65 0.49 32.79
C GLU A 139 14.02 1.98 32.64
N GLN A 140 13.49 2.66 31.60
CA GLN A 140 13.81 4.06 31.34
C GLN A 140 13.00 5.05 32.17
N THR A 141 11.74 4.72 32.49
CA THR A 141 10.83 5.65 33.19
C THR A 141 10.71 5.37 34.69
N GLY A 142 11.07 4.17 35.14
CA GLY A 142 10.84 3.70 36.50
C GLY A 142 9.37 3.49 36.87
N ARG A 143 8.47 3.38 35.88
CA ARG A 143 7.01 3.34 36.05
C ARG A 143 6.37 2.18 35.29
N ASP A 144 5.26 1.69 35.81
CA ASP A 144 4.40 0.75 35.08
C ASP A 144 3.68 1.48 33.92
N VAL A 145 3.34 0.74 32.88
CA VAL A 145 2.98 1.23 31.56
C VAL A 145 1.47 1.13 31.31
N HIS A 146 0.88 2.11 30.67
CA HIS A 146 -0.41 1.97 29.99
C HIS A 146 -0.12 1.41 28.59
N LEU A 147 -0.55 0.18 28.31
CA LEU A 147 -0.30 -0.51 27.06
C LEU A 147 -1.49 -0.33 26.12
N GLY A 148 -1.33 0.41 25.05
CA GLY A 148 -2.39 0.73 24.08
C GLY A 148 -2.16 0.07 22.72
N GLY A 149 -3.23 -0.42 22.07
CA GLY A 149 -3.09 -1.00 20.73
C GLY A 149 -4.32 -0.89 19.87
N TYR A 150 -4.08 -0.67 18.57
CA TYR A 150 -5.13 -0.52 17.57
C TYR A 150 -5.35 -1.84 16.82
N SER A 151 -6.63 -2.26 16.70
CA SER A 151 -7.02 -3.44 15.92
C SER A 151 -6.22 -4.68 16.34
N GLN A 152 -5.49 -5.29 15.43
CA GLN A 152 -4.58 -6.40 15.73
C GLN A 152 -3.48 -6.02 16.75
N GLY A 153 -2.99 -4.78 16.75
CA GLY A 153 -2.07 -4.29 17.77
C GLY A 153 -2.65 -4.36 19.17
N GLY A 154 -3.96 -4.12 19.32
CA GLY A 154 -4.64 -4.33 20.61
C GLY A 154 -4.79 -5.82 20.97
N MET A 155 -4.93 -6.71 19.98
CA MET A 155 -4.86 -8.15 20.23
C MET A 155 -3.48 -8.55 20.76
N PHE A 156 -2.40 -7.95 20.24
CA PHE A 156 -1.05 -8.15 20.79
C PHE A 156 -0.94 -7.61 22.23
N CYS A 157 -1.57 -6.46 22.51
CA CYS A 157 -1.60 -5.92 23.87
C CYS A 157 -2.31 -6.88 24.83
N TYR A 158 -3.45 -7.46 24.44
CA TYR A 158 -4.13 -8.49 25.23
C TYR A 158 -3.23 -9.72 25.46
N GLN A 159 -2.61 -10.22 24.41
CA GLN A 159 -1.73 -11.40 24.50
C GLN A 159 -0.50 -11.13 25.36
N ALA A 160 0.16 -9.97 25.18
CA ALA A 160 1.32 -9.59 25.99
C ALA A 160 0.92 -9.38 27.45
N ALA A 161 -0.20 -8.72 27.74
CA ALA A 161 -0.71 -8.53 29.10
C ALA A 161 -1.00 -9.86 29.79
N ALA A 162 -1.64 -10.80 29.08
CA ALA A 162 -1.93 -12.14 29.59
C ALA A 162 -0.63 -12.95 29.81
N TYR A 163 0.31 -12.93 28.85
CA TYR A 163 1.60 -13.62 28.96
C TYR A 163 2.42 -13.12 30.16
N ARG A 164 2.42 -11.80 30.39
CA ARG A 164 3.08 -11.14 31.52
C ARG A 164 2.29 -11.28 32.83
N ARG A 165 1.05 -11.81 32.80
CA ARG A 165 0.12 -11.77 33.94
C ARG A 165 -0.01 -10.36 34.51
N SER A 166 -0.09 -9.39 33.61
CA SER A 166 -0.16 -7.95 33.87
C SER A 166 1.03 -7.31 34.61
N VAL A 167 2.13 -8.04 34.83
CA VAL A 167 3.31 -7.49 35.49
C VAL A 167 3.88 -6.32 34.69
N GLY A 168 4.06 -5.17 35.34
CA GLY A 168 4.61 -3.95 34.72
C GLY A 168 3.59 -3.13 33.94
N LEU A 169 2.30 -3.44 34.07
CA LEU A 169 1.21 -2.70 33.44
C LEU A 169 0.35 -1.99 34.47
N THR A 170 -0.07 -0.76 34.16
CA THR A 170 -1.10 -0.01 34.92
C THR A 170 -2.49 -0.26 34.32
N SER A 171 -2.59 -0.34 33.00
CA SER A 171 -3.82 -0.69 32.28
C SER A 171 -3.54 -1.16 30.84
N VAL A 172 -4.54 -1.76 30.21
CA VAL A 172 -4.56 -2.02 28.78
C VAL A 172 -5.62 -1.14 28.12
N VAL A 173 -5.30 -0.54 26.96
CA VAL A 173 -6.21 0.30 26.20
C VAL A 173 -6.29 -0.23 24.77
N THR A 174 -7.48 -0.50 24.25
CA THR A 174 -7.62 -1.08 22.91
C THR A 174 -8.61 -0.30 22.04
N PHE A 175 -8.32 -0.24 20.74
CA PHE A 175 -9.12 0.52 19.79
C PHE A 175 -9.61 -0.43 18.68
N GLY A 176 -10.90 -0.77 18.70
CA GLY A 176 -11.49 -1.68 17.73
C GLY A 176 -10.81 -3.04 17.66
N SER A 177 -10.41 -3.60 18.80
CA SER A 177 -9.64 -4.85 18.86
C SER A 177 -10.58 -6.00 19.23
N PRO A 178 -10.87 -6.95 18.32
CA PRO A 178 -11.79 -8.03 18.59
C PRO A 178 -11.21 -9.04 19.58
N ALA A 179 -12.03 -9.45 20.55
CA ALA A 179 -11.76 -10.59 21.41
C ALA A 179 -12.56 -11.84 20.97
N ASP A 180 -13.61 -11.65 20.18
CA ASP A 180 -14.34 -12.72 19.50
C ASP A 180 -14.14 -12.59 17.98
N THR A 181 -13.48 -13.57 17.39
CA THR A 181 -13.18 -13.60 15.97
C THR A 181 -14.07 -14.57 15.18
N SER A 182 -15.04 -15.21 15.82
CA SER A 182 -15.96 -16.16 15.16
C SER A 182 -16.79 -15.53 14.03
N GLY A 183 -17.13 -14.23 14.15
CA GLY A 183 -17.83 -13.47 13.11
C GLY A 183 -16.96 -13.01 11.93
N MET A 184 -15.64 -13.20 11.98
CA MET A 184 -14.72 -12.81 10.90
C MET A 184 -14.63 -13.85 9.78
N VAL A 185 -15.29 -14.99 9.92
CA VAL A 185 -15.35 -16.03 8.86
C VAL A 185 -16.35 -15.57 7.79
N PRO A 186 -15.88 -15.30 6.55
CA PRO A 186 -16.79 -14.90 5.47
C PRO A 186 -17.78 -16.01 5.11
N PHE A 187 -19.03 -15.66 4.75
CA PHE A 187 -19.97 -16.51 4.02
C PHE A 187 -20.79 -17.56 4.78
N GLY A 188 -20.95 -17.47 6.09
CA GLY A 188 -21.83 -18.43 6.80
C GLY A 188 -21.36 -19.89 6.67
N ILE A 189 -20.07 -20.10 6.46
CA ILE A 189 -19.45 -21.43 6.46
C ILE A 189 -19.48 -21.96 7.89
N PRO A 190 -19.93 -23.20 8.15
CA PRO A 190 -19.87 -23.77 9.48
C PRO A 190 -18.45 -23.72 10.06
N GLU A 191 -18.30 -23.38 11.35
CA GLU A 191 -16.98 -23.14 11.98
C GLU A 191 -16.01 -24.31 11.82
N ASP A 192 -16.51 -25.54 11.84
CA ASP A 192 -15.70 -26.75 11.65
C ASP A 192 -15.18 -26.94 10.22
N VAL A 193 -15.94 -26.47 9.23
CA VAL A 193 -15.54 -26.49 7.81
C VAL A 193 -14.60 -25.30 7.54
N ALA A 194 -14.93 -24.14 8.10
CA ALA A 194 -14.09 -22.95 8.00
C ALA A 194 -12.71 -23.20 8.61
N GLY A 195 -12.63 -23.83 9.79
CA GLY A 195 -11.36 -24.18 10.44
C GLY A 195 -10.48 -25.07 9.58
N ARG A 196 -11.05 -26.05 8.88
CA ARG A 196 -10.28 -26.95 7.98
C ARG A 196 -9.82 -26.24 6.71
N VAL A 197 -10.71 -25.48 6.07
CA VAL A 197 -10.37 -24.73 4.85
C VAL A 197 -9.36 -23.62 5.15
N LEU A 198 -9.56 -22.87 6.24
CA LEU A 198 -8.64 -21.81 6.65
C LEU A 198 -7.31 -22.37 7.15
N GLY A 199 -7.29 -23.56 7.77
CA GLY A 199 -6.06 -24.27 8.09
C GLY A 199 -5.25 -24.63 6.85
N LEU A 200 -5.92 -25.14 5.82
CA LEU A 200 -5.31 -25.49 4.53
C LEU A 200 -4.81 -24.23 3.78
N VAL A 201 -5.57 -23.12 3.86
CA VAL A 201 -5.17 -21.83 3.32
C VAL A 201 -3.99 -21.27 4.11
N ALA A 202 -4.01 -21.36 5.46
CA ALA A 202 -2.91 -20.91 6.31
C ALA A 202 -1.60 -21.67 6.03
N ASP A 203 -1.67 -22.99 5.83
CA ASP A 203 -0.51 -23.80 5.48
C ASP A 203 0.08 -23.44 4.11
N ASN A 204 -0.77 -23.01 3.16
CA ASN A 204 -0.31 -22.47 1.88
C ASN A 204 0.17 -21.01 1.98
N LEU A 205 -0.43 -20.19 2.83
CA LEU A 205 0.00 -18.80 3.08
C LEU A 205 1.39 -18.72 3.75
N GLN A 206 1.82 -19.76 4.47
CA GLN A 206 3.20 -19.85 5.00
C GLN A 206 4.26 -19.75 3.91
N LEU A 207 3.93 -20.11 2.68
CA LEU A 207 4.84 -20.07 1.54
C LEU A 207 4.94 -18.67 0.90
N TRP A 208 4.00 -17.76 1.14
CA TRP A 208 3.79 -16.61 0.27
C TRP A 208 3.81 -15.24 0.96
N GLY A 209 3.31 -15.11 2.18
CA GLY A 209 3.06 -13.83 2.83
C GLY A 209 2.06 -12.95 2.06
N LEU A 210 1.63 -11.85 2.67
CA LEU A 210 0.85 -10.82 1.98
C LEU A 210 1.72 -9.57 1.80
N PRO A 211 2.05 -9.20 0.56
CA PRO A 211 2.76 -7.95 0.30
C PRO A 211 1.88 -6.74 0.70
N SER A 212 2.49 -5.61 0.97
CA SER A 212 1.84 -4.37 1.43
C SER A 212 0.66 -3.93 0.54
N TRP A 213 0.81 -4.05 -0.78
CA TRP A 213 -0.26 -3.72 -1.73
C TRP A 213 -1.48 -4.65 -1.62
N ALA A 214 -1.29 -5.94 -1.30
CA ALA A 214 -2.38 -6.90 -1.14
C ALA A 214 -3.15 -6.66 0.15
N SER A 215 -2.46 -6.31 1.24
CA SER A 215 -3.09 -5.87 2.50
C SER A 215 -3.93 -4.60 2.27
N SER A 216 -3.39 -3.59 1.59
CA SER A 216 -4.10 -2.37 1.19
C SER A 216 -5.32 -2.65 0.32
N LEU A 217 -5.19 -3.57 -0.67
CA LEU A 217 -6.28 -3.94 -1.56
C LEU A 217 -7.39 -4.68 -0.81
N GLY A 218 -7.06 -5.60 0.09
CA GLY A 218 -8.02 -6.32 0.92
C GLY A 218 -8.92 -5.36 1.71
N PHE A 219 -8.34 -4.36 2.36
CA PHE A 219 -9.10 -3.33 3.08
C PHE A 219 -9.94 -2.44 2.17
N LYS A 220 -9.46 -2.07 0.98
CA LYS A 220 -10.23 -1.29 0.00
C LYS A 220 -11.44 -2.05 -0.55
N LEU A 221 -11.35 -3.38 -0.63
CA LEU A 221 -12.43 -4.24 -1.07
C LEU A 221 -13.51 -4.45 0.03
N MET A 222 -13.17 -4.24 1.31
CA MET A 222 -14.13 -4.34 2.41
C MET A 222 -15.14 -3.17 2.43
N ASP A 223 -14.77 -1.97 1.94
CA ASP A 223 -15.69 -0.84 1.78
C ASP A 223 -15.46 -0.12 0.42
N PRO A 224 -15.92 -0.72 -0.69
CA PRO A 224 -15.70 -0.18 -2.03
C PRO A 224 -16.45 1.13 -2.28
N LEU A 225 -17.63 1.31 -1.66
CA LEU A 225 -18.44 2.52 -1.84
C LEU A 225 -17.81 3.74 -1.17
N LYS A 226 -17.25 3.58 0.02
CA LYS A 226 -16.56 4.64 0.75
C LYS A 226 -15.25 5.02 0.05
N SER A 227 -14.52 4.03 -0.44
CA SER A 227 -13.32 4.24 -1.27
C SER A 227 -13.64 5.00 -2.54
N LEU A 228 -14.74 4.67 -3.23
CA LEU A 228 -15.18 5.36 -4.44
C LEU A 228 -15.64 6.79 -4.14
N ARG A 229 -16.44 7.00 -3.09
CA ARG A 229 -16.90 8.33 -2.66
C ARG A 229 -15.73 9.24 -2.31
N SER A 230 -14.76 8.74 -1.53
CA SER A 230 -13.55 9.49 -1.19
C SER A 230 -12.73 9.89 -2.42
N ARG A 231 -12.65 9.04 -3.45
CA ARG A 231 -11.98 9.36 -4.73
C ARG A 231 -12.74 10.41 -5.52
N ILE A 232 -14.08 10.32 -5.57
CA ILE A 232 -14.92 11.31 -6.23
C ILE A 232 -14.79 12.66 -5.53
N ASP A 233 -14.87 12.71 -4.21
CA ASP A 233 -14.71 13.92 -3.42
C ASP A 233 -13.33 14.56 -3.63
N PHE A 234 -12.28 13.75 -3.70
CA PHE A 234 -10.93 14.21 -4.01
C PHE A 234 -10.84 14.83 -5.42
N VAL A 235 -11.37 14.13 -6.43
CA VAL A 235 -11.34 14.61 -7.83
C VAL A 235 -12.16 15.89 -8.00
N THR A 236 -13.31 15.98 -7.35
CA THR A 236 -14.16 17.18 -7.41
C THR A 236 -13.54 18.40 -6.73
N GLN A 237 -12.67 18.19 -5.74
CA GLN A 237 -11.96 19.24 -4.99
C GLN A 237 -10.56 19.55 -5.54
N LEU A 238 -10.10 18.89 -6.60
CA LEU A 238 -8.75 19.07 -7.16
C LEU A 238 -8.40 20.51 -7.54
N HIS A 239 -9.39 21.36 -7.73
CA HIS A 239 -9.20 22.79 -8.02
C HIS A 239 -8.95 23.64 -6.75
N ASP A 240 -9.18 23.08 -5.57
CA ASP A 240 -9.06 23.75 -4.27
C ASP A 240 -7.99 23.07 -3.41
N ARG A 241 -6.74 23.53 -3.55
CA ARG A 241 -5.58 22.98 -2.84
C ARG A 241 -5.72 23.15 -1.33
N ASP A 242 -6.24 24.30 -0.89
CA ASP A 242 -6.36 24.62 0.54
C ASP A 242 -7.37 23.70 1.24
N ALA A 243 -8.41 23.25 0.52
CA ALA A 243 -9.35 22.26 1.03
C ALA A 243 -8.76 20.84 1.07
N LEU A 244 -7.81 20.51 0.19
CA LEU A 244 -7.21 19.19 0.08
C LEU A 244 -6.03 18.97 1.03
N LEU A 245 -5.14 19.97 1.20
CA LEU A 245 -3.90 19.87 1.97
C LEU A 245 -4.10 19.31 3.39
N PRO A 246 -5.09 19.77 4.19
CA PRO A 246 -5.27 19.29 5.56
C PRO A 246 -5.58 17.78 5.69
N ARG A 247 -6.02 17.16 4.59
CA ARG A 247 -6.38 15.73 4.53
C ARG A 247 -5.41 14.90 3.70
N GLU A 248 -4.44 15.52 3.06
CA GLU A 248 -3.60 14.87 2.09
C GLU A 248 -2.71 13.78 2.70
N ARG A 249 -2.09 14.05 3.84
CA ARG A 249 -1.30 13.05 4.56
C ARG A 249 -2.13 11.85 5.00
N GLN A 250 -3.32 12.12 5.56
CA GLN A 250 -4.25 11.05 5.93
C GLN A 250 -4.67 10.22 4.71
N ARG A 251 -4.96 10.90 3.59
CA ARG A 251 -5.31 10.24 2.33
C ARG A 251 -4.17 9.36 1.83
N ARG A 252 -2.94 9.88 1.76
CA ARG A 252 -1.75 9.13 1.32
C ARG A 252 -1.48 7.94 2.23
N PHE A 253 -1.52 8.15 3.54
CA PHE A 253 -1.35 7.08 4.51
C PHE A 253 -2.32 5.92 4.27
N LEU A 254 -3.62 6.22 4.16
CA LEU A 254 -4.66 5.21 3.94
C LEU A 254 -4.60 4.60 2.54
N MET A 255 -4.11 5.32 1.53
CA MET A 255 -4.04 4.85 0.15
C MET A 255 -2.85 3.92 -0.12
N GLY A 256 -1.74 4.07 0.59
CA GLY A 256 -0.54 3.30 0.33
C GLY A 256 0.58 3.43 1.35
N ASP A 257 0.94 4.66 1.72
CA ASP A 257 2.17 4.94 2.48
C ASP A 257 2.19 4.31 3.89
N GLY A 258 1.01 4.07 4.48
CA GLY A 258 0.89 3.45 5.80
C GLY A 258 0.93 1.93 5.81
N TRP A 259 0.94 1.26 4.66
CA TRP A 259 0.84 -0.19 4.58
C TRP A 259 2.22 -0.85 4.44
N VAL A 260 2.43 -1.91 5.20
CA VAL A 260 3.62 -2.77 5.14
C VAL A 260 3.23 -4.22 4.87
N ALA A 261 4.19 -5.04 4.47
CA ALA A 261 3.93 -6.45 4.22
C ALA A 261 3.55 -7.18 5.52
N TRP A 262 2.71 -8.18 5.38
CA TRP A 262 2.35 -9.07 6.48
C TRP A 262 3.22 -10.33 6.41
N PRO A 263 4.07 -10.63 7.41
CA PRO A 263 4.91 -11.82 7.41
C PRO A 263 4.06 -13.10 7.30
N ALA A 264 4.46 -14.00 6.41
CA ALA A 264 3.70 -15.21 6.13
C ALA A 264 3.47 -16.10 7.37
N PRO A 265 4.48 -16.39 8.20
CA PRO A 265 4.28 -17.19 9.42
C PRO A 265 3.31 -16.53 10.40
N ALA A 266 3.43 -15.20 10.60
CA ALA A 266 2.55 -14.48 11.51
C ALA A 266 1.09 -14.45 11.00
N LEU A 267 0.88 -14.30 9.68
CA LEU A 267 -0.44 -14.37 9.07
C LEU A 267 -1.07 -15.77 9.24
N ALA A 268 -0.29 -16.81 8.96
CA ALA A 268 -0.75 -18.20 9.11
C ALA A 268 -1.14 -18.52 10.55
N ASP A 269 -0.33 -18.08 11.52
CA ASP A 269 -0.62 -18.23 12.96
C ASP A 269 -1.87 -17.44 13.35
N PHE A 270 -2.04 -16.22 12.85
CA PHE A 270 -3.23 -15.42 13.09
C PHE A 270 -4.48 -16.13 12.58
N MET A 271 -4.46 -16.60 11.34
CA MET A 271 -5.58 -17.32 10.74
C MET A 271 -5.92 -18.60 11.51
N ARG A 272 -4.90 -19.37 11.91
CA ARG A 272 -5.08 -20.62 12.63
C ARG A 272 -5.59 -20.39 14.05
N GLN A 273 -4.94 -19.52 14.82
CA GLN A 273 -5.24 -19.37 16.25
C GLN A 273 -6.52 -18.55 16.48
N PHE A 274 -6.75 -17.51 15.71
CA PHE A 274 -7.86 -16.60 15.97
C PHE A 274 -9.03 -16.83 15.03
N VAL A 275 -8.84 -16.90 13.73
CA VAL A 275 -9.97 -17.06 12.83
C VAL A 275 -10.53 -18.49 12.88
N ALA A 276 -9.67 -19.52 12.84
CA ALA A 276 -10.12 -20.91 12.86
C ALA A 276 -10.52 -21.42 14.24
N HIS A 277 -9.84 -21.00 15.31
CA HIS A 277 -10.02 -21.54 16.67
C HIS A 277 -10.51 -20.52 17.67
N ASN A 278 -10.73 -19.27 17.31
CA ASN A 278 -11.22 -18.19 18.18
C ASN A 278 -10.53 -18.12 19.55
N ARG A 279 -9.21 -18.35 19.58
CA ARG A 279 -8.45 -18.51 20.83
C ARG A 279 -8.36 -17.25 21.68
N MET A 280 -8.71 -16.09 21.15
CA MET A 280 -8.82 -14.87 21.94
C MET A 280 -9.96 -15.01 22.96
N LEU A 281 -11.13 -15.50 22.55
CA LEU A 281 -12.29 -15.71 23.43
C LEU A 281 -12.17 -17.04 24.21
N GLN A 282 -11.82 -18.11 23.53
CA GLN A 282 -11.78 -19.45 24.12
C GLN A 282 -10.51 -19.73 24.94
N GLY A 283 -9.46 -18.90 24.74
CA GLY A 283 -8.15 -19.08 25.36
C GLY A 283 -7.32 -20.17 24.71
N GLY A 284 -6.16 -20.44 25.31
CA GLY A 284 -5.28 -21.53 24.87
C GLY A 284 -4.37 -21.19 23.72
N PHE A 285 -4.06 -19.91 23.46
CA PHE A 285 -2.96 -19.57 22.56
C PHE A 285 -1.61 -19.85 23.23
N VAL A 286 -0.63 -20.25 22.42
CA VAL A 286 0.67 -20.69 22.91
C VAL A 286 1.73 -19.65 22.58
N ILE A 287 2.46 -19.17 23.60
CA ILE A 287 3.59 -18.26 23.47
C ILE A 287 4.79 -18.93 24.17
N GLU A 288 5.89 -19.18 23.46
CA GLU A 288 7.07 -19.87 23.96
C GLU A 288 6.76 -21.17 24.71
N GLY A 289 5.85 -21.98 24.18
CA GLY A 289 5.44 -23.24 24.79
C GLY A 289 4.53 -23.10 26.01
N ARG A 290 4.17 -21.89 26.44
CA ARG A 290 3.21 -21.61 27.52
C ARG A 290 1.83 -21.36 26.99
N THR A 291 0.85 -22.08 27.50
CA THR A 291 -0.56 -21.80 27.22
C THR A 291 -0.98 -20.55 27.98
N VAL A 292 -1.57 -19.60 27.28
CA VAL A 292 -1.98 -18.28 27.78
C VAL A 292 -3.46 -18.05 27.48
N THR A 293 -4.15 -17.31 28.32
CA THR A 293 -5.55 -16.93 28.15
C THR A 293 -5.75 -15.49 28.62
N LEU A 294 -6.73 -14.77 28.07
CA LEU A 294 -7.06 -13.41 28.51
C LEU A 294 -7.54 -13.37 29.96
N ALA A 295 -7.97 -14.48 30.53
CA ALA A 295 -8.27 -14.59 31.96
C ALA A 295 -7.05 -14.37 32.88
N ASP A 296 -5.83 -14.35 32.33
CA ASP A 296 -4.61 -14.03 33.08
C ASP A 296 -4.38 -12.50 33.21
N ILE A 297 -5.18 -11.66 32.54
CA ILE A 297 -5.15 -10.21 32.69
C ILE A 297 -5.80 -9.81 34.01
N SER A 298 -5.11 -8.99 34.80
CA SER A 298 -5.56 -8.53 36.13
C SER A 298 -5.56 -7.00 36.29
N VAL A 299 -5.07 -6.26 35.29
CA VAL A 299 -5.14 -4.78 35.26
C VAL A 299 -6.37 -4.32 34.50
N PRO A 300 -6.93 -3.13 34.82
CA PRO A 300 -8.10 -2.60 34.11
C PRO A 300 -7.88 -2.50 32.61
N VAL A 301 -8.93 -2.78 31.85
CA VAL A 301 -8.96 -2.68 30.39
C VAL A 301 -9.95 -1.59 29.99
N LEU A 302 -9.49 -0.63 29.17
CA LEU A 302 -10.34 0.33 28.47
C LEU A 302 -10.44 -0.08 27.00
N THR A 303 -11.65 -0.29 26.49
CA THR A 303 -11.87 -0.60 25.08
C THR A 303 -12.66 0.51 24.38
N PHE A 304 -12.18 0.92 23.21
CA PHE A 304 -12.89 1.84 22.32
C PHE A 304 -13.64 1.05 21.27
N VAL A 305 -14.95 1.32 21.18
CA VAL A 305 -15.87 0.60 20.30
C VAL A 305 -16.41 1.56 19.24
N GLY A 306 -16.25 1.18 17.98
CA GLY A 306 -16.84 1.90 16.85
C GLY A 306 -18.23 1.37 16.53
N GLU A 307 -19.26 2.23 16.65
CA GLU A 307 -20.65 1.83 16.38
C GLU A 307 -20.92 1.48 14.91
N VAL A 308 -20.09 2.01 14.01
CA VAL A 308 -20.15 1.76 12.57
C VAL A 308 -18.84 1.12 12.05
N ASP A 309 -18.18 0.36 12.91
CA ASP A 309 -16.98 -0.40 12.58
C ASP A 309 -17.36 -1.72 11.88
N GLU A 310 -17.06 -1.81 10.60
CA GLU A 310 -17.37 -2.98 9.76
C GLU A 310 -16.28 -4.07 9.86
N ILE A 311 -15.07 -3.72 10.36
CA ILE A 311 -13.93 -4.63 10.48
C ILE A 311 -13.94 -5.35 11.81
N ALA A 312 -14.15 -4.61 12.91
CA ALA A 312 -14.29 -5.14 14.26
C ALA A 312 -15.67 -4.79 14.82
N PRO A 313 -16.71 -5.59 14.53
CA PRO A 313 -18.06 -5.34 15.02
C PRO A 313 -18.12 -5.17 16.53
N THR A 314 -19.00 -4.31 16.99
CA THR A 314 -19.20 -3.99 18.41
C THR A 314 -19.23 -5.23 19.31
N ALA A 315 -19.97 -6.27 18.92
CA ALA A 315 -20.05 -7.52 19.67
C ALA A 315 -18.72 -8.27 19.79
N ALA A 316 -17.91 -8.24 18.72
CA ALA A 316 -16.59 -8.87 18.69
C ALA A 316 -15.60 -8.18 19.65
N VAL A 317 -15.64 -6.84 19.71
CA VAL A 317 -14.81 -6.04 20.62
C VAL A 317 -15.27 -6.21 22.06
N ARG A 318 -16.59 -6.11 22.32
CA ARG A 318 -17.19 -6.29 23.65
C ARG A 318 -16.98 -7.67 24.26
N ALA A 319 -16.71 -8.68 23.44
CA ALA A 319 -16.46 -10.03 23.95
C ALA A 319 -15.25 -10.11 24.93
N VAL A 320 -14.43 -9.08 25.02
CA VAL A 320 -13.30 -9.00 25.96
C VAL A 320 -13.77 -9.16 27.42
N HIS A 321 -14.98 -8.70 27.78
CA HIS A 321 -15.46 -8.85 29.15
C HIS A 321 -15.74 -10.32 29.52
N LYS A 322 -16.05 -11.17 28.54
CA LYS A 322 -16.17 -12.63 28.74
C LYS A 322 -14.81 -13.32 28.74
N ALA A 323 -13.88 -12.82 27.91
CA ALA A 323 -12.56 -13.41 27.78
C ALA A 323 -11.62 -13.08 28.97
N ALA A 324 -11.79 -11.91 29.59
CA ALA A 324 -10.97 -11.43 30.71
C ALA A 324 -11.80 -11.19 31.99
N PRO A 325 -12.35 -12.25 32.62
CA PRO A 325 -13.31 -12.14 33.71
C PRO A 325 -12.68 -11.70 35.05
N ARG A 326 -11.36 -11.59 35.13
CA ARG A 326 -10.63 -11.25 36.38
C ARG A 326 -10.32 -9.77 36.52
N THR A 327 -10.72 -8.95 35.55
CA THR A 327 -10.43 -7.53 35.56
C THR A 327 -11.65 -6.67 35.27
N ASP A 328 -11.56 -5.41 35.66
CA ASP A 328 -12.54 -4.41 35.33
C ASP A 328 -12.40 -4.00 33.87
N ILE A 329 -13.48 -4.15 33.12
CA ILE A 329 -13.57 -3.69 31.74
C ILE A 329 -14.31 -2.37 31.69
N TYR A 330 -13.73 -1.41 31.01
CA TYR A 330 -14.29 -0.09 30.73
C TYR A 330 -14.46 0.08 29.23
N GLU A 331 -15.47 0.83 28.84
CA GLU A 331 -15.81 1.06 27.44
C GLU A 331 -16.03 2.53 27.14
N THR A 332 -15.62 2.94 25.96
CA THR A 332 -16.04 4.18 25.30
C THR A 332 -16.58 3.82 23.92
N SER A 333 -17.90 4.00 23.72
CA SER A 333 -18.52 3.85 22.40
C SER A 333 -18.55 5.17 21.66
N MET A 334 -18.32 5.13 20.35
CA MET A 334 -18.37 6.31 19.49
C MET A 334 -18.80 5.97 18.07
N ARG A 335 -19.48 6.92 17.43
CA ARG A 335 -19.88 6.75 16.02
C ARG A 335 -18.69 6.93 15.08
N ALA A 336 -17.82 5.94 15.03
CA ALA A 336 -16.63 5.90 14.18
C ALA A 336 -16.53 4.54 13.48
N GLY A 337 -16.00 4.54 12.25
CA GLY A 337 -15.52 3.32 11.60
C GLY A 337 -14.11 2.98 12.08
N HIS A 338 -13.59 1.84 11.66
CA HIS A 338 -12.36 1.24 12.17
C HIS A 338 -11.18 2.22 12.29
N PHE A 339 -10.77 2.87 11.17
CA PHE A 339 -9.71 3.86 11.19
C PHE A 339 -10.07 5.11 11.99
N GLY A 340 -11.35 5.49 12.02
CA GLY A 340 -11.84 6.65 12.75
C GLY A 340 -11.64 6.59 14.25
N LEU A 341 -11.36 5.41 14.80
CA LEU A 341 -11.02 5.21 16.22
C LEU A 341 -9.63 5.77 16.57
N VAL A 342 -8.70 5.82 15.63
CA VAL A 342 -7.30 6.22 15.90
C VAL A 342 -6.80 7.34 14.99
N VAL A 343 -7.39 7.51 13.80
CA VAL A 343 -6.97 8.51 12.80
C VAL A 343 -8.12 9.41 12.41
N GLY A 344 -7.88 10.72 12.37
CA GLY A 344 -8.85 11.72 11.94
C GLY A 344 -9.45 12.51 13.09
N ASN A 345 -10.44 13.36 12.75
CA ASN A 345 -10.97 14.37 13.68
C ASN A 345 -11.65 13.75 14.91
N THR A 346 -12.40 12.66 14.75
CA THR A 346 -13.05 11.97 15.87
C THR A 346 -12.02 11.43 16.86
N ALA A 347 -10.95 10.82 16.35
CA ALA A 347 -9.85 10.34 17.20
C ALA A 347 -9.16 11.51 17.94
N ALA A 348 -8.86 12.60 17.23
CA ALA A 348 -8.21 13.78 17.81
C ALA A 348 -9.06 14.45 18.90
N THR A 349 -10.39 14.50 18.72
CA THR A 349 -11.29 15.21 19.65
C THR A 349 -11.87 14.33 20.76
N VAL A 350 -11.93 13.03 20.60
CA VAL A 350 -12.54 12.09 21.56
C VAL A 350 -11.53 11.04 22.05
N THR A 351 -10.93 10.26 21.15
CA THR A 351 -10.12 9.09 21.55
C THR A 351 -8.89 9.52 22.35
N TRP A 352 -8.05 10.39 21.80
CA TRP A 352 -6.77 10.72 22.43
C TRP A 352 -6.93 11.56 23.71
N PRO A 353 -7.86 12.53 23.81
CA PRO A 353 -8.19 13.16 25.07
C PRO A 353 -8.67 12.18 26.14
N THR A 354 -9.50 11.19 25.75
CA THR A 354 -9.99 10.15 26.68
C THR A 354 -8.86 9.26 27.17
N VAL A 355 -7.95 8.82 26.28
CA VAL A 355 -6.78 8.02 26.65
C VAL A 355 -5.87 8.79 27.61
N ALA A 356 -5.63 10.06 27.36
CA ALA A 356 -4.84 10.89 28.26
C ALA A 356 -5.50 11.04 29.64
N ALA A 357 -6.79 11.35 29.67
CA ALA A 357 -7.55 11.46 30.93
C ALA A 357 -7.62 10.12 31.67
N TRP A 358 -7.79 9.00 30.95
CA TRP A 358 -7.73 7.65 31.53
C TRP A 358 -6.39 7.37 32.18
N ALA A 359 -5.27 7.59 31.48
CA ALA A 359 -3.94 7.33 32.01
C ALA A 359 -3.66 8.18 33.24
N LEU A 360 -4.02 9.46 33.23
CA LEU A 360 -3.89 10.34 34.38
C LEU A 360 -4.75 9.88 35.55
N TRP A 361 -6.02 9.52 35.31
CA TRP A 361 -6.91 9.02 36.35
C TRP A 361 -6.39 7.73 36.99
N ARG A 362 -5.91 6.78 36.20
CA ARG A 362 -5.34 5.51 36.69
C ARG A 362 -4.07 5.71 37.50
N ASP A 363 -3.35 6.79 37.26
CA ASP A 363 -2.18 7.22 38.03
C ASP A 363 -2.54 8.09 39.26
N GLY A 364 -3.83 8.22 39.58
CA GLY A 364 -4.31 9.01 40.72
C GLY A 364 -4.35 10.50 40.47
N ILE A 365 -4.35 10.95 39.22
CA ILE A 365 -4.35 12.35 38.81
C ILE A 365 -5.65 12.69 38.07
N GLY A 366 -6.55 13.39 38.71
CA GLY A 366 -7.85 13.74 38.13
C GLY A 366 -8.94 12.72 38.42
N GLU A 367 -10.01 12.80 37.64
CA GLU A 367 -11.22 12.01 37.81
C GLU A 367 -11.42 11.05 36.63
N GLN A 368 -12.30 10.05 36.81
CA GLN A 368 -12.69 9.16 35.73
C GLN A 368 -13.26 9.97 34.56
N PRO A 369 -12.80 9.72 33.31
CA PRO A 369 -13.36 10.40 32.15
C PRO A 369 -14.86 10.14 32.01
N VAL A 370 -15.63 11.18 31.73
CA VAL A 370 -17.09 11.14 31.70
C VAL A 370 -17.69 10.23 30.62
N ASN A 371 -16.91 10.00 29.56
CA ASN A 371 -17.27 9.13 28.43
C ASN A 371 -16.76 7.69 28.58
N VAL A 372 -16.24 7.33 29.76
CA VAL A 372 -15.74 5.99 30.07
C VAL A 372 -16.70 5.35 31.06
N ALA A 373 -17.42 4.31 30.67
CA ALA A 373 -18.33 3.55 31.51
C ALA A 373 -17.68 2.20 31.86
N ARG A 374 -17.90 1.74 33.12
CA ARG A 374 -17.54 0.37 33.51
C ARG A 374 -18.58 -0.59 32.96
N VAL A 375 -18.16 -1.65 32.29
CA VAL A 375 -19.06 -2.71 31.82
C VAL A 375 -19.56 -3.49 33.03
N GLY A 376 -20.85 -3.52 33.23
CA GLY A 376 -21.50 -4.08 34.43
C GLY A 376 -22.33 -3.07 35.23
N ASP A 377 -21.99 -1.76 35.11
CA ASP A 377 -22.82 -0.69 35.66
C ASP A 377 -23.95 -0.27 34.67
N VAL A 378 -23.84 -0.69 33.41
CA VAL A 378 -24.89 -0.54 32.38
C VAL A 378 -25.79 -1.74 32.44
N ALA A 379 -27.06 -1.54 32.83
CA ALA A 379 -28.03 -2.60 33.02
C ALA A 379 -28.05 -3.56 31.79
N GLU A 380 -28.05 -4.88 32.10
CA GLU A 380 -28.08 -5.98 31.10
C GLU A 380 -29.29 -5.95 30.14
N SER A 381 -30.23 -5.02 30.33
CA SER A 381 -31.52 -5.01 29.64
C SER A 381 -31.50 -4.57 28.17
N GLU A 382 -30.44 -3.94 27.67
CA GLU A 382 -30.35 -3.52 26.25
C GLU A 382 -29.34 -4.31 25.41
N ALA A 383 -28.36 -4.97 26.04
CA ALA A 383 -27.26 -5.60 25.33
C ALA A 383 -27.62 -6.95 24.64
N ASP A 384 -28.56 -7.73 25.22
CA ASP A 384 -28.89 -9.06 24.69
C ASP A 384 -29.99 -9.05 23.61
N ILE A 385 -30.81 -8.02 23.54
CA ILE A 385 -31.88 -7.90 22.53
C ILE A 385 -31.32 -7.29 21.23
N VAL A 386 -30.37 -6.37 21.35
CA VAL A 386 -29.68 -5.74 20.22
C VAL A 386 -28.71 -6.74 19.55
N GLY A 387 -28.04 -7.59 20.32
CA GLY A 387 -27.04 -8.54 19.80
C GLY A 387 -27.60 -9.61 18.84
N SER A 388 -28.85 -10.05 19.01
CA SER A 388 -29.44 -11.07 18.12
C SER A 388 -30.07 -10.47 16.86
N SER A 389 -30.65 -9.28 16.97
CA SER A 389 -31.22 -8.55 15.82
C SER A 389 -30.15 -7.85 14.99
N GLU A 390 -29.07 -7.36 15.62
CA GLU A 390 -27.90 -6.82 14.90
C GLU A 390 -27.06 -7.92 14.26
N ARG A 391 -26.91 -9.10 14.87
CA ARG A 391 -26.32 -10.28 14.20
C ARG A 391 -27.11 -10.71 12.98
N ALA A 392 -28.45 -10.71 13.07
CA ALA A 392 -29.32 -11.00 11.94
C ALA A 392 -29.26 -9.87 10.89
N ALA A 393 -29.24 -8.60 11.31
CA ALA A 393 -29.13 -7.44 10.43
C ALA A 393 -27.70 -7.29 9.86
N PHE A 394 -26.65 -7.61 10.62
CA PHE A 394 -25.26 -7.62 10.15
C PHE A 394 -25.02 -8.79 9.20
N ASN A 395 -25.47 -10.00 9.53
CA ASN A 395 -25.41 -11.15 8.60
C ASN A 395 -26.31 -10.94 7.38
N LEU A 396 -27.47 -10.24 7.51
CA LEU A 396 -28.27 -9.79 6.37
C LEU A 396 -27.62 -8.62 5.64
N ASN A 397 -26.96 -7.67 6.30
CA ASN A 397 -26.31 -6.54 5.65
C ASN A 397 -24.93 -6.92 5.09
N LEU A 398 -24.21 -7.86 5.68
CA LEU A 398 -23.00 -8.45 5.08
C LEU A 398 -23.40 -9.41 3.94
N ALA A 399 -24.39 -10.27 4.13
CA ALA A 399 -24.98 -11.07 3.05
C ALA A 399 -25.73 -10.18 2.05
N ALA A 400 -26.39 -9.09 2.48
CA ALA A 400 -27.02 -8.11 1.60
C ALA A 400 -26.02 -7.08 1.06
N GLY A 401 -24.99 -6.65 1.78
CA GLY A 401 -24.00 -5.69 1.29
C GLY A 401 -22.97 -6.35 0.36
N VAL A 402 -22.46 -7.51 0.70
CA VAL A 402 -21.62 -8.34 -0.18
C VAL A 402 -22.50 -9.17 -1.11
N GLY A 403 -23.60 -9.74 -0.65
CA GLY A 403 -24.54 -10.45 -1.49
C GLY A 403 -25.50 -9.56 -2.27
N LEU A 404 -25.92 -8.33 -1.84
CA LEU A 404 -26.71 -7.40 -2.65
C LEU A 404 -25.86 -6.48 -3.54
N ASN A 405 -24.61 -6.22 -3.21
CA ASN A 405 -23.68 -5.62 -4.17
C ASN A 405 -23.04 -6.68 -5.09
N MET A 406 -22.83 -7.90 -4.64
CA MET A 406 -22.73 -9.06 -5.52
C MET A 406 -24.09 -9.39 -6.15
N ALA A 407 -25.24 -9.40 -5.48
CA ALA A 407 -26.53 -9.66 -6.09
C ALA A 407 -27.15 -8.45 -6.78
N ARG A 408 -26.80 -7.21 -6.54
CA ARG A 408 -27.09 -6.06 -7.44
C ARG A 408 -26.08 -5.94 -8.59
N SER A 409 -24.82 -6.27 -8.39
CA SER A 409 -23.94 -6.62 -9.51
C SER A 409 -24.38 -7.93 -10.17
N VAL A 410 -24.86 -8.91 -9.45
CA VAL A 410 -25.36 -10.18 -9.91
C VAL A 410 -26.83 -10.09 -10.33
N VAL A 411 -27.75 -9.35 -9.77
CA VAL A 411 -29.17 -9.19 -10.20
C VAL A 411 -29.41 -8.06 -11.18
N GLY A 412 -28.63 -6.99 -11.16
CA GLY A 412 -28.51 -6.09 -12.34
C GLY A 412 -27.90 -6.80 -13.53
N THR A 413 -27.14 -7.83 -13.27
CA THR A 413 -26.49 -8.76 -14.17
C THR A 413 -27.29 -10.07 -14.32
N LEU A 414 -28.20 -10.54 -13.45
CA LEU A 414 -28.99 -11.79 -13.59
C LEU A 414 -30.16 -11.68 -14.57
N VAL A 415 -30.55 -10.51 -15.01
CA VAL A 415 -31.44 -10.33 -16.19
C VAL A 415 -30.64 -10.45 -17.49
N ASP A 416 -29.28 -10.33 -17.42
CA ASP A 416 -28.35 -10.52 -18.55
C ASP A 416 -27.33 -11.67 -18.29
N THR A 417 -27.49 -12.48 -17.24
CA THR A 417 -26.39 -13.13 -16.50
C THR A 417 -26.39 -14.65 -16.44
N GLY A 418 -26.81 -15.33 -17.42
CA GLY A 418 -26.21 -16.65 -17.69
C GLY A 418 -24.71 -16.56 -18.02
N LYS A 419 -24.20 -15.35 -18.31
CA LYS A 419 -22.82 -15.10 -18.79
C LYS A 419 -21.84 -14.56 -17.74
N THR A 420 -22.27 -14.00 -16.62
CA THR A 420 -21.38 -13.21 -15.73
C THR A 420 -20.83 -14.00 -14.53
N VAL A 421 -21.52 -14.97 -13.97
CA VAL A 421 -20.93 -15.90 -12.99
C VAL A 421 -19.88 -16.77 -13.68
N GLN A 422 -20.12 -17.12 -14.95
CA GLN A 422 -19.13 -17.79 -15.79
C GLN A 422 -17.94 -16.88 -16.14
N SER A 423 -18.14 -15.53 -16.19
CA SER A 423 -17.06 -14.57 -16.45
C SER A 423 -16.23 -14.23 -15.22
N LEU A 424 -16.81 -14.14 -14.01
CA LEU A 424 -16.06 -13.85 -12.77
C LEU A 424 -15.25 -15.07 -12.30
N THR A 425 -15.81 -16.27 -12.36
CA THR A 425 -15.06 -17.52 -12.18
C THR A 425 -14.09 -17.77 -13.33
N GLY A 426 -14.46 -17.40 -14.56
CA GLY A 426 -13.58 -17.44 -15.72
C GLY A 426 -12.45 -16.44 -15.65
N GLN A 427 -12.67 -15.22 -15.15
CA GLN A 427 -11.63 -14.20 -14.94
C GLN A 427 -10.71 -14.57 -13.77
N ALA A 428 -11.23 -15.05 -12.65
CA ALA A 428 -10.42 -15.57 -11.55
C ALA A 428 -9.61 -16.80 -11.98
N MET A 429 -10.23 -17.76 -12.70
CA MET A 429 -9.52 -18.92 -13.26
C MET A 429 -8.56 -18.54 -14.39
N ALA A 430 -8.84 -17.51 -15.18
CA ALA A 430 -7.91 -17.03 -16.21
C ALA A 430 -6.72 -16.24 -15.59
N GLN A 431 -6.87 -15.71 -14.40
CA GLN A 431 -5.80 -15.00 -13.69
C GLN A 431 -4.89 -15.93 -12.87
N LEU A 432 -5.42 -17.03 -12.34
CA LEU A 432 -4.64 -18.04 -11.62
C LEU A 432 -3.45 -18.59 -12.43
N PRO A 433 -3.59 -18.96 -13.73
CA PRO A 433 -2.43 -19.36 -14.53
C PRO A 433 -1.44 -18.23 -14.79
N ARG A 434 -1.90 -16.97 -14.82
CA ARG A 434 -1.02 -15.79 -14.98
C ARG A 434 -0.20 -15.54 -13.70
N LEU A 435 -0.84 -15.64 -12.53
CA LEU A 435 -0.17 -15.59 -11.23
C LEU A 435 0.85 -16.73 -11.08
N ALA A 436 0.48 -17.94 -11.41
CA ALA A 436 1.38 -19.09 -11.38
C ALA A 436 2.58 -18.96 -12.33
N ARG A 437 2.44 -18.25 -13.45
CA ARG A 437 3.58 -17.93 -14.34
C ARG A 437 4.54 -16.93 -13.74
N LEU A 438 4.06 -15.95 -12.97
CA LEU A 438 4.92 -14.97 -12.30
C LEU A 438 5.83 -15.59 -11.24
N GLU A 439 5.35 -16.66 -10.59
CA GLU A 439 6.13 -17.44 -9.64
C GLU A 439 7.29 -18.20 -10.26
N GLN A 440 7.09 -18.63 -11.49
CA GLN A 440 8.10 -19.34 -12.27
C GLN A 440 9.17 -18.41 -12.84
N VAL A 441 9.05 -17.08 -12.65
CA VAL A 441 10.05 -16.10 -13.07
C VAL A 441 11.21 -16.09 -12.07
N GLY A 442 12.08 -17.10 -12.16
CA GLY A 442 13.38 -17.11 -11.50
C GLY A 442 14.37 -16.12 -12.16
N HIS A 443 15.53 -15.93 -11.55
CA HIS A 443 16.55 -14.99 -12.05
C HIS A 443 16.95 -15.22 -13.51
N ASP A 444 17.07 -16.47 -13.92
CA ASP A 444 17.48 -16.89 -15.27
C ASP A 444 16.35 -16.99 -16.29
N THR A 445 15.10 -16.75 -15.87
CA THR A 445 13.94 -16.83 -16.78
C THR A 445 14.07 -15.81 -17.90
N ARG A 446 13.95 -16.24 -19.15
CA ARG A 446 13.89 -15.32 -20.30
C ARG A 446 12.55 -14.61 -20.31
N ILE A 447 12.59 -13.32 -20.01
CA ILE A 447 11.42 -12.44 -20.04
C ILE A 447 11.90 -11.03 -20.37
N SER A 448 11.27 -10.41 -21.35
CA SER A 448 11.54 -9.03 -21.74
C SER A 448 10.35 -8.48 -22.53
N LEU A 449 10.29 -7.16 -22.72
CA LEU A 449 9.28 -6.53 -23.59
C LEU A 449 9.33 -7.12 -25.01
N GLY A 450 10.54 -7.30 -25.55
CA GLY A 450 10.73 -7.90 -26.88
C GLY A 450 10.20 -9.32 -26.97
N THR A 451 10.41 -10.16 -25.95
CA THR A 451 9.88 -11.54 -25.89
C THR A 451 8.37 -11.53 -25.93
N LEU A 452 7.72 -10.71 -25.07
CA LEU A 452 6.26 -10.66 -25.00
C LEU A 452 5.63 -10.16 -26.30
N LEU A 453 6.21 -9.16 -26.96
CA LEU A 453 5.71 -8.68 -28.24
C LEU A 453 5.87 -9.71 -29.35
N ASP A 454 6.93 -10.47 -29.36
CA ASP A 454 7.11 -11.58 -30.32
C ASP A 454 6.10 -12.70 -30.12
N GLU A 455 5.83 -13.07 -28.87
CA GLU A 455 4.81 -14.08 -28.52
C GLU A 455 3.42 -13.60 -28.96
N GLN A 456 3.06 -12.35 -28.69
CA GLN A 456 1.78 -11.79 -29.08
C GLN A 456 1.66 -11.69 -30.61
N ALA A 457 2.69 -11.22 -31.30
CA ALA A 457 2.69 -11.14 -32.75
C ALA A 457 2.60 -12.54 -33.42
N SER A 458 3.15 -13.57 -32.78
CA SER A 458 3.06 -14.95 -33.29
C SER A 458 1.67 -15.57 -33.14
N SER A 459 0.93 -15.22 -32.08
CA SER A 459 -0.39 -15.77 -31.79
C SER A 459 -1.55 -14.89 -32.25
N HIS A 460 -1.34 -13.57 -32.36
CA HIS A 460 -2.37 -12.55 -32.59
C HIS A 460 -1.95 -11.53 -33.66
N ALA A 461 -1.28 -11.96 -34.72
CA ALA A 461 -0.68 -11.08 -35.73
C ALA A 461 -1.63 -10.02 -36.30
N ASN A 462 -2.90 -10.40 -36.52
CA ASN A 462 -3.91 -9.55 -37.15
C ASN A 462 -4.74 -8.74 -36.16
N ASP A 463 -4.55 -8.94 -34.85
CA ASP A 463 -5.30 -8.22 -33.86
C ASP A 463 -4.75 -6.79 -33.69
N PRO A 464 -5.61 -5.79 -33.42
CA PRO A 464 -5.16 -4.43 -33.13
C PRO A 464 -4.25 -4.40 -31.91
N PHE A 465 -3.09 -3.74 -32.07
CA PHE A 465 -2.13 -3.55 -30.98
C PHE A 465 -2.25 -2.12 -30.40
N PHE A 466 -2.27 -1.12 -31.25
CA PHE A 466 -2.50 0.26 -30.83
C PHE A 466 -3.18 1.10 -31.92
N LEU A 467 -3.80 2.21 -31.48
CA LEU A 467 -4.42 3.21 -32.33
C LEU A 467 -3.58 4.49 -32.27
N PHE A 468 -3.24 5.05 -33.42
CA PHE A 468 -2.49 6.30 -33.49
C PHE A 468 -2.94 7.12 -34.70
N GLU A 469 -3.29 8.39 -34.48
CA GLU A 469 -3.76 9.32 -35.53
C GLU A 469 -4.84 8.74 -36.45
N GLY A 470 -5.82 8.03 -35.81
CA GLY A 470 -6.94 7.43 -36.55
C GLY A 470 -6.59 6.15 -37.32
N ARG A 471 -5.38 5.63 -37.18
CA ARG A 471 -4.95 4.37 -37.80
C ARG A 471 -4.83 3.28 -36.76
N SER A 472 -5.25 2.06 -37.10
CA SER A 472 -5.03 0.85 -36.33
C SER A 472 -3.78 0.16 -36.81
N HIS A 473 -2.88 -0.17 -35.87
CA HIS A 473 -1.69 -0.96 -36.11
C HIS A 473 -1.83 -2.32 -35.42
N THR A 474 -1.58 -3.38 -36.16
CA THR A 474 -1.66 -4.75 -35.64
C THR A 474 -0.38 -5.18 -34.95
N TYR A 475 -0.43 -6.27 -34.18
CA TYR A 475 0.79 -6.89 -33.63
C TYR A 475 1.78 -7.32 -34.74
N GLY A 476 1.26 -7.77 -35.90
CA GLY A 476 2.07 -8.13 -37.05
C GLY A 476 2.81 -6.91 -37.63
N ASP A 477 2.11 -5.78 -37.83
CA ASP A 477 2.73 -4.53 -38.29
C ASP A 477 3.80 -4.04 -37.34
N ALA A 478 3.50 -4.07 -36.02
CA ALA A 478 4.45 -3.69 -34.97
C ALA A 478 5.70 -4.57 -35.00
N LYS A 479 5.53 -5.90 -35.16
CA LYS A 479 6.66 -6.84 -35.28
C LYS A 479 7.56 -6.51 -36.45
N VAL A 480 6.98 -6.30 -37.63
CA VAL A 480 7.76 -5.93 -38.84
C VAL A 480 8.53 -4.62 -38.58
N ARG A 481 7.87 -3.61 -37.99
CA ARG A 481 8.53 -2.34 -37.67
C ARG A 481 9.67 -2.54 -36.66
N ILE A 482 9.45 -3.31 -35.59
CA ILE A 482 10.48 -3.62 -34.58
C ILE A 482 11.67 -4.37 -35.24
N ASP A 483 11.42 -5.34 -36.08
CA ASP A 483 12.47 -6.08 -36.80
C ASP A 483 13.34 -5.15 -37.66
N ASN A 484 12.70 -4.20 -38.37
CA ASN A 484 13.40 -3.19 -39.17
C ASN A 484 14.24 -2.26 -38.28
N VAL A 485 13.70 -1.82 -37.14
CA VAL A 485 14.46 -0.97 -36.20
C VAL A 485 15.64 -1.75 -35.58
N VAL A 486 15.49 -3.04 -35.27
CA VAL A 486 16.60 -3.90 -34.82
C VAL A 486 17.71 -3.94 -35.85
N ARG A 487 17.38 -4.13 -37.12
CA ARG A 487 18.38 -4.09 -38.22
C ARG A 487 19.06 -2.74 -38.30
N GLY A 488 18.29 -1.66 -38.24
CA GLY A 488 18.84 -0.29 -38.18
C GLY A 488 19.80 -0.09 -37.00
N LEU A 489 19.43 -0.50 -35.80
CA LEU A 489 20.27 -0.42 -34.60
C LEU A 489 21.58 -1.24 -34.75
N ILE A 490 21.48 -2.45 -35.29
CA ILE A 490 22.66 -3.29 -35.61
C ILE A 490 23.58 -2.57 -36.57
N SER A 491 23.05 -1.95 -37.64
CA SER A 491 23.85 -1.27 -38.68
C SER A 491 24.59 -0.06 -38.13
N VAL A 492 24.00 0.66 -37.16
CA VAL A 492 24.66 1.79 -36.47
C VAL A 492 25.54 1.36 -35.30
N GLY A 493 25.71 0.05 -35.12
CA GLY A 493 26.71 -0.53 -34.22
C GLY A 493 26.21 -0.80 -32.78
N VAL A 494 24.89 -0.76 -32.49
CA VAL A 494 24.37 -1.09 -31.16
C VAL A 494 24.61 -2.58 -30.83
N ARG A 495 25.00 -2.87 -29.60
CA ARG A 495 25.29 -4.22 -29.08
C ARG A 495 24.43 -4.55 -27.87
N GLN A 496 24.36 -5.85 -27.56
CA GLN A 496 23.79 -6.32 -26.30
C GLN A 496 24.54 -5.70 -25.11
N GLY A 497 23.80 -5.28 -24.11
CA GLY A 497 24.34 -4.68 -22.87
C GLY A 497 24.70 -3.19 -22.99
N GLU A 498 24.66 -2.57 -24.20
CA GLU A 498 24.88 -1.14 -24.34
C GLU A 498 23.71 -0.32 -23.75
N HIS A 499 24.03 0.83 -23.18
CA HIS A 499 23.08 1.81 -22.69
C HIS A 499 22.72 2.79 -23.82
N VAL A 500 21.48 2.70 -24.30
CA VAL A 500 21.01 3.53 -25.40
C VAL A 500 19.96 4.52 -24.90
N GLY A 501 20.28 5.80 -24.99
CA GLY A 501 19.36 6.89 -24.65
C GLY A 501 18.16 6.91 -25.61
N VAL A 502 16.98 7.00 -25.10
CA VAL A 502 15.74 7.19 -25.86
C VAL A 502 15.18 8.55 -25.52
N LEU A 503 15.31 9.51 -26.45
CA LEU A 503 14.83 10.88 -26.33
C LEU A 503 13.71 11.12 -27.33
N MET A 504 12.53 10.58 -27.01
CA MET A 504 11.40 10.58 -27.93
C MET A 504 10.10 10.94 -27.20
N GLY A 505 9.21 11.64 -27.89
CA GLY A 505 7.84 11.85 -27.46
C GLY A 505 7.00 10.56 -27.50
N THR A 506 5.78 10.63 -27.00
CA THR A 506 4.83 9.50 -27.04
C THR A 506 4.36 9.29 -28.47
N ARG A 507 4.95 8.33 -29.15
CA ARG A 507 4.67 7.99 -30.56
C ARG A 507 5.01 6.52 -30.85
N PRO A 508 4.46 5.94 -31.95
CA PRO A 508 4.72 4.55 -32.33
C PRO A 508 6.19 4.21 -32.51
N SER A 509 6.99 5.13 -33.10
CA SER A 509 8.43 4.94 -33.27
C SER A 509 9.19 4.88 -31.94
N GLY A 510 8.74 5.57 -30.88
CA GLY A 510 9.30 5.45 -29.53
C GLY A 510 9.08 4.06 -28.94
N LEU A 511 7.86 3.51 -29.09
CA LEU A 511 7.59 2.14 -28.68
C LEU A 511 8.42 1.13 -29.47
N ALA A 512 8.55 1.32 -30.79
CA ALA A 512 9.36 0.47 -31.64
C ALA A 512 10.86 0.52 -31.26
N ALA A 513 11.40 1.70 -30.92
CA ALA A 513 12.78 1.85 -30.44
C ALA A 513 13.02 1.07 -29.16
N VAL A 514 12.16 1.27 -28.14
CA VAL A 514 12.27 0.57 -26.84
C VAL A 514 12.14 -0.94 -27.00
N ALA A 515 11.18 -1.40 -27.81
CA ALA A 515 10.98 -2.82 -28.08
C ALA A 515 12.18 -3.44 -28.84
N ALA A 516 12.75 -2.71 -29.81
CA ALA A 516 13.92 -3.15 -30.55
C ALA A 516 15.18 -3.23 -29.66
N LEU A 517 15.38 -2.27 -28.77
CA LEU A 517 16.47 -2.32 -27.77
C LEU A 517 16.30 -3.53 -26.83
N SER A 518 15.10 -3.74 -26.32
CA SER A 518 14.79 -4.93 -25.51
C SER A 518 15.07 -6.23 -26.26
N ARG A 519 14.73 -6.29 -27.56
CA ARG A 519 14.96 -7.45 -28.41
C ARG A 519 16.44 -7.69 -28.71
N LEU A 520 17.24 -6.64 -28.77
CA LEU A 520 18.69 -6.70 -28.86
C LEU A 520 19.37 -7.09 -27.53
N GLY A 521 18.67 -6.91 -26.40
CA GLY A 521 19.24 -7.01 -25.06
C GLY A 521 20.10 -5.80 -24.69
N ALA A 522 19.83 -4.64 -25.30
CA ALA A 522 20.37 -3.35 -24.90
C ALA A 522 19.48 -2.67 -23.87
N ILE A 523 20.04 -1.80 -23.06
CA ILE A 523 19.34 -1.09 -21.99
C ILE A 523 18.77 0.23 -22.52
N ALA A 524 17.46 0.44 -22.40
CA ALA A 524 16.81 1.69 -22.77
C ALA A 524 16.93 2.73 -21.65
N VAL A 525 17.70 3.78 -21.86
CA VAL A 525 17.86 4.91 -20.94
C VAL A 525 16.85 5.99 -21.35
N MET A 526 15.77 6.15 -20.60
CA MET A 526 14.67 7.06 -20.94
C MET A 526 15.04 8.50 -20.60
N LEU A 527 15.57 9.23 -21.60
CA LEU A 527 15.97 10.63 -21.48
C LEU A 527 14.75 11.55 -21.55
N ARG A 528 14.84 12.69 -20.89
CA ARG A 528 13.77 13.69 -20.86
C ARG A 528 14.17 14.93 -21.68
N PRO A 529 13.31 15.48 -22.54
CA PRO A 529 13.60 16.74 -23.21
C PRO A 529 13.80 17.86 -22.21
N GLY A 530 14.90 18.60 -22.30
CA GLY A 530 15.16 19.73 -21.40
C GLY A 530 16.65 19.96 -21.11
N PRO A 531 16.96 20.80 -20.12
CA PRO A 531 18.32 21.21 -19.80
C PRO A 531 19.19 20.11 -19.17
N ASP A 532 18.57 19.06 -18.65
CA ASP A 532 19.25 18.00 -17.91
C ASP A 532 19.80 16.87 -18.80
N ILE A 533 19.58 16.89 -20.12
CA ILE A 533 19.98 15.81 -21.06
C ILE A 533 21.44 15.42 -20.88
N ALA A 534 22.37 16.39 -20.91
CA ALA A 534 23.81 16.10 -20.77
C ALA A 534 24.16 15.41 -19.44
N ARG A 535 23.42 15.71 -18.40
CA ARG A 535 23.58 15.08 -17.09
C ARG A 535 22.98 13.68 -17.05
N GLU A 536 21.78 13.50 -17.60
CA GLU A 536 21.14 12.19 -17.70
C GLU A 536 21.95 11.22 -18.55
N VAL A 537 22.53 11.68 -19.66
CA VAL A 537 23.46 10.91 -20.50
C VAL A 537 24.66 10.43 -19.70
N ARG A 538 25.28 11.30 -18.91
CA ARG A 538 26.41 10.89 -18.05
C ARG A 538 26.00 9.93 -16.95
N LEU A 539 24.89 10.23 -16.26
CA LEU A 539 24.41 9.41 -15.16
C LEU A 539 23.89 8.05 -15.61
N GLY A 540 23.29 7.98 -16.79
CA GLY A 540 22.82 6.73 -17.40
C GLY A 540 23.88 5.97 -18.16
N GLU A 541 25.14 6.49 -18.20
CA GLU A 541 26.26 5.87 -18.95
C GLU A 541 25.87 5.59 -20.41
N VAL A 542 25.26 6.58 -21.08
CA VAL A 542 24.68 6.42 -22.41
C VAL A 542 25.76 6.40 -23.48
N ASP A 543 25.80 5.33 -24.28
CA ASP A 543 26.73 5.16 -25.40
C ASP A 543 26.24 5.83 -26.67
N ARG A 544 24.93 5.87 -26.89
CA ARG A 544 24.26 6.37 -28.11
C ARG A 544 22.88 6.89 -27.78
N ILE A 545 22.33 7.78 -28.62
CA ILE A 545 20.97 8.29 -28.43
C ILE A 545 20.13 7.99 -29.66
N VAL A 546 18.91 7.45 -29.45
CA VAL A 546 17.87 7.39 -30.46
C VAL A 546 16.84 8.47 -30.09
N ALA A 547 16.62 9.40 -31.01
CA ALA A 547 15.70 10.53 -30.81
C ALA A 547 14.63 10.54 -31.91
N ASP A 548 13.51 11.22 -31.64
CA ASP A 548 12.60 11.62 -32.72
C ASP A 548 13.15 12.83 -33.50
N PRO A 549 12.57 13.16 -34.67
CA PRO A 549 13.04 14.27 -35.50
C PRO A 549 13.07 15.62 -34.77
N GLU A 550 12.11 15.82 -33.83
CA GLU A 550 11.97 17.06 -33.09
C GLU A 550 13.06 17.22 -32.01
N ASN A 551 13.57 16.12 -31.48
CA ASN A 551 14.56 16.10 -30.38
C ASN A 551 15.98 15.78 -30.87
N GLY A 552 16.17 15.37 -32.12
CA GLY A 552 17.49 14.98 -32.66
C GLY A 552 18.53 16.09 -32.55
N ALA A 553 18.20 17.30 -32.99
CA ALA A 553 19.10 18.46 -32.91
C ALA A 553 19.40 18.85 -31.44
N LEU A 554 18.40 18.76 -30.54
CA LEU A 554 18.57 19.02 -29.11
C LEU A 554 19.55 18.02 -28.48
N ALA A 555 19.41 16.74 -28.81
CA ALA A 555 20.34 15.70 -28.36
C ALA A 555 21.76 15.97 -28.83
N ALA A 556 21.95 16.25 -30.14
CA ALA A 556 23.26 16.50 -30.73
C ALA A 556 23.94 17.76 -30.16
N ALA A 557 23.17 18.79 -29.79
CA ALA A 557 23.70 19.99 -29.16
C ALA A 557 24.07 19.77 -27.68
N ALA A 558 23.36 18.84 -26.98
CA ALA A 558 23.56 18.62 -25.56
C ALA A 558 24.67 17.64 -25.21
N THR A 559 25.12 16.79 -26.18
CA THR A 559 26.07 15.70 -25.91
C THR A 559 27.01 15.45 -27.08
N SER A 560 28.11 14.73 -26.82
CA SER A 560 29.06 14.28 -27.86
C SER A 560 28.83 12.81 -28.28
N VAL A 561 27.84 12.12 -27.71
CA VAL A 561 27.55 10.74 -28.10
C VAL A 561 26.82 10.72 -29.46
N PRO A 562 26.96 9.65 -30.28
CA PRO A 562 26.27 9.55 -31.55
C PRO A 562 24.74 9.63 -31.38
N VAL A 563 24.10 10.43 -32.25
CA VAL A 563 22.65 10.64 -32.26
C VAL A 563 22.04 10.07 -33.53
N PHE A 564 21.02 9.26 -33.37
CA PHE A 564 20.26 8.62 -34.43
C PHE A 564 18.81 9.09 -34.36
N VAL A 565 18.21 9.42 -35.51
CA VAL A 565 16.81 9.83 -35.57
C VAL A 565 15.97 8.71 -36.15
N LEU A 566 14.87 8.40 -35.45
CA LEU A 566 13.89 7.40 -35.82
C LEU A 566 12.47 7.97 -35.80
N GLY A 567 11.68 7.70 -36.83
CA GLY A 567 10.31 8.20 -37.00
C GLY A 567 10.24 9.41 -37.93
N GLY A 568 9.01 9.84 -38.23
CA GLY A 568 8.74 10.97 -39.13
C GLY A 568 8.69 10.63 -40.62
N GLY A 569 8.75 9.33 -40.97
CA GLY A 569 8.67 8.87 -42.36
C GLY A 569 10.02 8.96 -43.11
N GLY A 570 9.98 8.54 -44.40
CA GLY A 570 11.18 8.46 -45.26
C GLY A 570 11.46 9.71 -46.08
N ASP A 571 10.77 10.82 -45.87
CA ASP A 571 11.03 12.05 -46.61
C ASP A 571 12.41 12.62 -46.32
N GLU A 572 13.00 13.25 -47.33
CA GLU A 572 14.30 13.87 -47.21
C GLU A 572 14.27 15.07 -46.27
N ARG A 573 15.11 15.06 -45.23
CA ARG A 573 15.17 16.08 -44.20
C ARG A 573 16.60 16.40 -43.81
N ASP A 574 16.87 17.64 -43.54
CA ASP A 574 18.15 18.07 -43.02
C ASP A 574 18.19 17.95 -41.50
N LEU A 575 18.90 16.96 -41.00
CA LEU A 575 19.11 16.72 -39.57
C LEU A 575 20.45 17.26 -39.06
N GLY A 576 21.20 17.92 -39.95
CA GLY A 576 22.57 18.35 -39.65
C GLY A 576 23.62 17.22 -39.77
N PRO A 577 24.90 17.57 -39.82
CA PRO A 577 26.00 16.63 -40.16
C PRO A 577 26.33 15.62 -39.04
N THR A 578 25.85 15.84 -37.82
CA THR A 578 26.15 15.03 -36.62
C THR A 578 25.07 14.03 -36.28
N VAL A 579 23.98 14.01 -37.04
CA VAL A 579 22.79 13.16 -36.79
C VAL A 579 22.59 12.19 -37.94
N THR A 580 22.43 10.91 -37.64
CA THR A 580 22.16 9.88 -38.65
C THR A 580 20.67 9.59 -38.71
N ASP A 581 20.06 9.65 -39.90
CA ASP A 581 18.66 9.31 -40.13
C ASP A 581 18.50 7.80 -40.33
N MET A 582 17.89 7.13 -39.34
CA MET A 582 17.66 5.67 -39.37
C MET A 582 16.57 5.28 -40.38
N GLU A 583 15.67 6.18 -40.75
CA GLU A 583 14.64 5.88 -41.77
C GLU A 583 15.21 5.72 -43.17
N ARG A 584 16.46 6.13 -43.38
CA ARG A 584 17.20 5.96 -44.66
C ARG A 584 17.98 4.65 -44.73
N ILE A 585 18.02 3.88 -43.65
CA ILE A 585 18.70 2.59 -43.64
C ILE A 585 17.75 1.56 -44.24
N ASP A 586 18.18 0.96 -45.35
CA ASP A 586 17.48 -0.18 -45.94
C ASP A 586 17.63 -1.40 -45.03
N PRO A 587 16.55 -1.84 -44.32
CA PRO A 587 16.66 -2.96 -43.40
C PRO A 587 16.98 -4.29 -44.12
N ASP A 588 16.63 -4.45 -45.37
CA ASP A 588 16.90 -5.66 -46.15
C ASP A 588 18.35 -5.77 -46.59
N ALA A 589 19.05 -4.65 -46.68
CA ALA A 589 20.49 -4.63 -46.96
C ALA A 589 21.34 -4.99 -45.74
N VAL A 590 20.77 -4.95 -44.53
CA VAL A 590 21.49 -5.24 -43.27
C VAL A 590 21.62 -6.74 -43.04
N ARG A 591 22.83 -7.27 -43.07
CA ARG A 591 23.08 -8.67 -42.68
C ARG A 591 23.03 -8.79 -41.16
N ILE A 592 22.22 -9.72 -40.69
CA ILE A 592 22.16 -10.09 -39.27
C ILE A 592 23.47 -10.79 -38.89
N PRO A 593 24.24 -10.25 -37.92
CA PRO A 593 25.53 -10.83 -37.55
C PRO A 593 25.33 -12.09 -36.68
N ALA A 594 26.35 -12.98 -36.71
CA ALA A 594 26.29 -14.25 -35.98
C ALA A 594 26.20 -14.10 -34.44
N TRP A 595 26.58 -12.94 -33.89
CA TRP A 595 26.47 -12.65 -32.46
C TRP A 595 25.03 -12.27 -32.03
N TYR A 596 24.19 -11.89 -32.96
CA TYR A 596 22.82 -11.47 -32.63
C TYR A 596 21.97 -12.66 -32.18
N LEU A 597 21.44 -12.57 -30.97
CA LEU A 597 20.44 -13.45 -30.42
C LEU A 597 19.20 -12.62 -30.13
N ALA A 598 18.04 -12.99 -30.70
CA ALA A 598 16.80 -12.30 -30.40
C ALA A 598 16.34 -12.56 -28.98
N ASN A 599 15.93 -11.50 -28.30
CA ASN A 599 15.38 -11.56 -26.94
C ASN A 599 16.29 -12.31 -25.93
N PRO A 600 17.57 -11.91 -25.78
CA PRO A 600 18.49 -12.58 -24.86
C PRO A 600 18.15 -12.31 -23.40
N GLY A 601 17.37 -11.26 -23.12
CA GLY A 601 17.12 -10.70 -21.78
C GLY A 601 16.54 -11.70 -20.80
N ARG A 602 17.16 -11.81 -19.63
CA ARG A 602 16.72 -12.60 -18.48
C ARG A 602 16.03 -11.71 -17.47
N ALA A 603 15.31 -12.30 -16.52
CA ALA A 603 14.56 -11.60 -15.51
C ALA A 603 15.40 -10.62 -14.68
N GLU A 604 16.65 -10.97 -14.34
CA GLU A 604 17.57 -10.13 -13.58
C GLU A 604 18.27 -9.05 -14.41
N ASP A 605 18.28 -9.17 -15.74
CA ASP A 605 18.98 -8.21 -16.60
C ASP A 605 18.29 -6.84 -16.54
N LEU A 606 19.12 -5.78 -16.54
CA LEU A 606 18.66 -4.41 -16.61
C LEU A 606 17.96 -4.15 -17.95
N ALA A 607 16.74 -3.63 -17.91
CA ALA A 607 15.94 -3.32 -19.09
C ALA A 607 15.85 -1.82 -19.34
N PHE A 608 15.61 -1.04 -18.28
CA PHE A 608 15.40 0.39 -18.36
C PHE A 608 16.16 1.15 -17.29
N ILE A 609 16.58 2.36 -17.63
CA ILE A 609 17.01 3.38 -16.68
C ILE A 609 16.05 4.57 -16.80
N LEU A 610 15.46 4.95 -15.67
CA LEU A 610 14.53 6.06 -15.58
C LEU A 610 15.09 7.14 -14.66
N PHE A 611 14.81 8.41 -14.97
CA PHE A 611 15.22 9.54 -14.15
C PHE A 611 14.02 10.19 -13.49
N THR A 612 14.18 10.56 -12.20
CA THR A 612 13.20 11.34 -11.43
C THR A 612 13.89 12.55 -10.80
N GLY A 613 13.14 13.61 -10.55
CA GLY A 613 13.69 14.88 -10.09
C GLY A 613 14.35 15.70 -11.23
N GLY A 614 15.01 16.80 -10.91
CA GLY A 614 15.69 17.67 -11.85
C GLY A 614 16.92 18.35 -11.21
N GLY A 615 17.81 18.95 -12.03
CA GLY A 615 19.01 19.62 -11.57
C GLY A 615 19.86 18.73 -10.66
N ASP A 616 20.26 19.22 -9.49
CA ASP A 616 21.10 18.48 -8.56
C ASP A 616 20.38 17.33 -7.81
N LYS A 617 19.06 17.24 -7.93
CA LYS A 617 18.23 16.23 -7.27
C LYS A 617 17.83 15.07 -8.20
N ILE A 618 18.47 14.92 -9.36
CA ILE A 618 18.20 13.79 -10.27
C ILE A 618 18.55 12.48 -9.57
N ARG A 619 17.59 11.55 -9.56
CA ARG A 619 17.75 10.17 -9.08
C ARG A 619 17.63 9.21 -10.26
N ILE A 620 18.44 8.16 -10.22
CA ILE A 620 18.44 7.08 -11.22
C ILE A 620 17.64 5.91 -10.66
N ASN A 621 16.76 5.34 -11.46
CA ASN A 621 16.00 4.13 -11.14
C ASN A 621 16.35 3.05 -12.15
N HIS A 622 16.95 1.97 -11.67
CA HIS A 622 17.28 0.78 -12.46
C HIS A 622 16.09 -0.18 -12.44
N ILE A 623 15.58 -0.54 -13.61
CA ILE A 623 14.42 -1.41 -13.79
C ILE A 623 14.87 -2.67 -14.52
N THR A 624 14.87 -3.80 -13.84
CA THR A 624 15.14 -5.11 -14.46
C THR A 624 13.92 -5.60 -15.25
N ASN A 625 14.11 -6.56 -16.14
CA ASN A 625 13.02 -7.19 -16.88
C ASN A 625 11.95 -7.77 -15.93
N ARG A 626 12.36 -8.38 -14.83
CA ARG A 626 11.44 -8.89 -13.80
C ARG A 626 10.61 -7.78 -13.17
N ARG A 627 11.25 -6.69 -12.75
CA ARG A 627 10.56 -5.54 -12.14
C ARG A 627 9.57 -4.91 -13.11
N TRP A 628 9.97 -4.74 -14.37
CA TRP A 628 9.09 -4.26 -15.43
C TRP A 628 7.88 -5.17 -15.62
N ALA A 629 8.09 -6.48 -15.79
CA ALA A 629 7.03 -7.46 -16.02
C ALA A 629 6.05 -7.52 -14.85
N LEU A 630 6.54 -7.51 -13.60
CA LEU A 630 5.71 -7.50 -12.39
C LEU A 630 4.90 -6.21 -12.30
N SER A 631 5.49 -5.05 -12.65
CA SER A 631 4.78 -3.76 -12.65
C SER A 631 3.68 -3.71 -13.70
N ALA A 632 3.97 -4.19 -14.92
CA ALA A 632 3.01 -4.28 -16.02
C ALA A 632 1.83 -5.21 -15.65
N PHE A 633 2.14 -6.38 -15.08
CA PHE A 633 1.13 -7.31 -14.61
C PHE A 633 0.30 -6.72 -13.45
N GLY A 634 0.95 -6.09 -12.47
CA GLY A 634 0.27 -5.44 -11.35
C GLY A 634 -0.69 -4.35 -11.82
N THR A 635 -0.26 -3.51 -12.78
CA THR A 635 -1.10 -2.48 -13.38
C THR A 635 -2.29 -3.09 -14.12
N ALA A 636 -2.04 -4.06 -14.99
CA ALA A 636 -3.10 -4.74 -15.75
C ALA A 636 -4.11 -5.43 -14.84
N SER A 637 -3.65 -6.04 -13.75
CA SER A 637 -4.50 -6.70 -12.76
C SER A 637 -5.31 -5.70 -11.92
N ALA A 638 -4.70 -4.58 -11.52
CA ALA A 638 -5.35 -3.55 -10.69
C ALA A 638 -6.55 -2.89 -11.39
N VAL A 639 -6.51 -2.78 -12.72
CA VAL A 639 -7.61 -2.23 -13.53
C VAL A 639 -8.39 -3.31 -14.28
N ALA A 640 -8.15 -4.59 -13.97
CA ALA A 640 -8.81 -5.76 -14.56
C ALA A 640 -8.74 -5.80 -16.09
N LEU A 641 -7.59 -5.38 -16.68
CA LEU A 641 -7.41 -5.37 -18.13
C LEU A 641 -7.49 -6.79 -18.70
N SER A 642 -8.23 -6.93 -19.77
CA SER A 642 -8.36 -8.13 -20.59
C SER A 642 -7.88 -7.89 -22.02
N SER A 643 -7.78 -8.95 -22.81
CA SER A 643 -7.46 -8.86 -24.25
C SER A 643 -8.53 -8.14 -25.09
N ARG A 644 -9.66 -7.76 -24.48
CA ARG A 644 -10.77 -7.06 -25.14
C ARG A 644 -10.79 -5.57 -24.86
N ASP A 645 -9.95 -5.11 -23.96
CA ASP A 645 -9.91 -3.73 -23.52
C ASP A 645 -8.96 -2.92 -24.40
N THR A 646 -9.36 -1.70 -24.72
CA THR A 646 -8.52 -0.67 -25.34
C THR A 646 -8.17 0.37 -24.29
N VAL A 647 -6.88 0.64 -24.11
CA VAL A 647 -6.33 1.56 -23.10
C VAL A 647 -5.79 2.81 -23.77
#